data_499ec4f4d93a43e2530e14f106a0119f
#
_entry.id   499ec4f4d93a43e2530e14f106a0119f
#
_cell.length_a   1.000
_cell.length_b   1.000
_cell.length_c   1.000
_cell.angle_alpha   90.00
_cell.angle_beta   90.00
_cell.angle_gamma   90.00
#
_symmetry.space_group_name_H-M   'P 1'
#
loop_
_entity.id
_entity.type
_entity.pdbx_description
1 polymer ?
#
loop_
_entity_poly.entity_id
_entity_poly.type
_entity_poly.pdbx_seq_one_letter_code
_entity_poly.pdbx_strand_id
1 'polypeptide(L)'
;MKLTGKILHLSTEPSLLRAQLDGQSPELGGSEYHFAVNTDAMISGRACTLGYTPEILGPWFLVNFLEVVELDDVRGFGTQVIVGGQAYGSGSSREHAVVAHQGAGVELVVADSFQRIFQENMVYLGLPFTTDRGVITRLEQGEDVDTAVLAQELPPFFKKVSQAGGLMRFGSQLLAGEVEPTYDVQPAARPMNMVEKIIASKAWGGSSATSDGIRAVSPGDQVLCRAAFRGMHEYTAGMVMDLYEKEWGQAPMHAPELVAAFEDHFVLIDQPSVPDSVKKARLAPAMKLTEEMVQVSERFGIRLHGPGRPFPAGVCHRLVVEDYAMPGDVIVLTDSHSPTAGVMNAMAFGVGSTAMAFALRTGLIPVTVPKVVRVEVHGDAKGVLSPKDLILHIIGDPYFREEHWRTGPTDTCVVEFAGPGLNQWNVDELSVLTNMTVEGGLMTGVVAPCKPLVDFLVSRRGLEPEQVEAAFVRADQDAEYARTIRIDLDEVTLTVATPGDSRNRSPLADNTQVAIHNVVIASCTGGSLADLRAAADVLRGRTLAKDVRLTVTPSSADVAKAAKEEGLLALFEELGAVVSEPGCGSCIGNGPGVPFEGETTASTTNRNFARRMGAPGPVFLVSPAVAAASAVTGTLTDPRALKGLLGASAELGPKVR
;
A
#
# COMPACT_ATOMS: atom_id res chain seq x y z
N MET A 1 -30.13 8.61 -14.38
CA MET A 1 -29.68 9.71 -13.51
C MET A 1 -29.88 11.03 -14.22
N LYS A 2 -30.62 11.94 -13.64
CA LYS A 2 -30.75 13.34 -14.09
C LYS A 2 -29.90 14.22 -13.19
N LEU A 3 -29.32 15.28 -13.73
CA LEU A 3 -28.64 16.27 -12.94
C LEU A 3 -29.65 17.08 -12.14
N THR A 4 -29.71 16.83 -10.84
CA THR A 4 -30.56 17.57 -9.88
C THR A 4 -29.72 18.37 -8.87
N GLY A 5 -28.44 17.97 -8.71
CA GLY A 5 -27.42 18.64 -7.93
C GLY A 5 -26.41 19.39 -8.79
N LYS A 6 -25.19 19.49 -8.31
CA LYS A 6 -24.11 20.23 -8.97
C LYS A 6 -22.96 19.32 -9.39
N ILE A 7 -22.20 19.78 -10.37
CA ILE A 7 -20.96 19.17 -10.83
C ILE A 7 -19.81 19.92 -10.16
N LEU A 8 -18.92 19.19 -9.48
CA LEU A 8 -17.72 19.74 -8.87
C LEU A 8 -16.48 19.29 -9.66
N HIS A 9 -15.75 20.23 -10.21
CA HIS A 9 -14.55 20.00 -10.98
C HIS A 9 -13.31 20.16 -10.07
N LEU A 10 -12.50 19.12 -9.94
CA LEU A 10 -11.27 19.16 -9.14
C LEU A 10 -10.12 19.76 -9.95
N SER A 11 -10.14 21.07 -10.06
CA SER A 11 -9.08 21.84 -10.73
C SER A 11 -7.78 21.81 -9.92
N THR A 12 -6.63 21.94 -10.61
CA THR A 12 -5.32 22.16 -9.98
C THR A 12 -5.22 23.54 -9.33
N GLU A 13 -6.10 24.50 -9.70
CA GLU A 13 -6.11 25.85 -9.17
C GLU A 13 -7.00 25.97 -7.93
N PRO A 14 -6.43 26.24 -6.72
CA PRO A 14 -7.20 26.31 -5.47
C PRO A 14 -8.32 27.38 -5.53
N SER A 15 -8.06 28.51 -6.18
CA SER A 15 -9.04 29.61 -6.33
C SER A 15 -10.27 29.21 -7.13
N LEU A 16 -10.10 28.42 -8.19
CA LEU A 16 -11.24 27.92 -8.99
C LEU A 16 -12.06 26.90 -8.23
N LEU A 17 -11.41 26.03 -7.45
CA LEU A 17 -12.11 25.07 -6.62
C LEU A 17 -12.92 25.78 -5.52
N ARG A 18 -12.32 26.77 -4.84
CA ARG A 18 -13.03 27.55 -3.79
C ARG A 18 -14.22 28.33 -4.39
N ALA A 19 -14.04 28.98 -5.53
CA ALA A 19 -15.11 29.72 -6.20
C ALA A 19 -16.31 28.82 -6.53
N GLN A 20 -16.08 27.57 -6.99
CA GLN A 20 -17.15 26.62 -7.22
C GLN A 20 -17.91 26.31 -5.91
N LEU A 21 -17.18 25.96 -4.84
CA LEU A 21 -17.79 25.64 -3.53
C LEU A 21 -18.55 26.82 -2.94
N ASP A 22 -18.15 28.07 -3.22
CA ASP A 22 -18.87 29.29 -2.85
C ASP A 22 -20.10 29.56 -3.76
N GLY A 23 -20.43 28.65 -4.67
CA GLY A 23 -21.60 28.74 -5.54
C GLY A 23 -21.41 29.62 -6.78
N GLN A 24 -20.19 30.02 -7.07
CA GLN A 24 -19.85 30.73 -8.31
C GLN A 24 -19.72 29.73 -9.47
N SER A 25 -19.85 30.22 -10.71
CA SER A 25 -19.64 29.42 -11.92
C SER A 25 -18.40 29.97 -12.66
N PRO A 26 -17.17 29.67 -12.19
CA PRO A 26 -15.97 30.15 -12.84
C PRO A 26 -15.83 29.50 -14.23
N GLU A 27 -15.30 30.25 -15.20
CA GLU A 27 -14.88 29.65 -16.47
C GLU A 27 -13.70 28.72 -16.22
N LEU A 28 -13.89 27.43 -16.40
CA LEU A 28 -12.85 26.41 -16.21
C LEU A 28 -11.86 26.35 -17.38
N GLY A 29 -12.13 27.02 -18.45
CA GLY A 29 -11.38 27.39 -19.66
C GLY A 29 -10.02 26.73 -19.90
N GLY A 30 -9.95 25.38 -19.96
CA GLY A 30 -8.68 24.66 -20.15
C GLY A 30 -7.85 24.47 -18.88
N SER A 31 -8.40 24.73 -17.69
CA SER A 31 -7.74 24.40 -16.42
C SER A 31 -7.49 22.90 -16.36
N GLU A 32 -6.27 22.52 -15.93
CA GLU A 32 -5.93 21.11 -15.75
C GLU A 32 -6.66 20.52 -14.54
N TYR A 33 -7.07 19.27 -14.67
CA TYR A 33 -7.60 18.51 -13.54
C TYR A 33 -6.47 17.98 -12.68
N HIS A 34 -6.72 17.92 -11.37
CA HIS A 34 -5.72 17.43 -10.43
C HIS A 34 -5.37 15.96 -10.74
N PHE A 35 -4.08 15.73 -10.96
CA PHE A 35 -3.52 14.40 -11.18
C PHE A 35 -3.45 13.62 -9.86
N ALA A 36 -3.79 12.34 -9.90
CA ALA A 36 -3.62 11.40 -8.80
C ALA A 36 -4.22 11.87 -7.45
N VAL A 37 -5.48 12.36 -7.50
CA VAL A 37 -6.21 12.64 -6.25
C VAL A 37 -6.24 11.37 -5.43
N ASN A 38 -5.45 11.35 -4.34
CA ASN A 38 -5.26 10.14 -3.55
C ASN A 38 -6.34 10.00 -2.47
N THR A 39 -6.54 8.77 -2.00
CA THR A 39 -7.56 8.46 -1.00
C THR A 39 -7.31 9.13 0.36
N ASP A 40 -6.05 9.46 0.69
CA ASP A 40 -5.70 10.22 1.90
C ASP A 40 -6.14 11.70 1.79
N ALA A 41 -6.15 12.27 0.57
CA ALA A 41 -6.68 13.60 0.32
C ALA A 41 -8.22 13.60 0.25
N MET A 42 -8.83 12.50 -0.22
CA MET A 42 -10.29 12.34 -0.24
C MET A 42 -10.87 12.22 1.16
N ILE A 43 -10.22 11.44 2.02
CA ILE A 43 -10.66 11.20 3.40
C ILE A 43 -9.46 11.04 4.32
N SER A 44 -9.29 11.95 5.25
CA SER A 44 -8.15 11.93 6.16
C SER A 44 -8.19 10.72 7.11
N GLY A 45 -7.03 10.23 7.53
CA GLY A 45 -6.94 9.18 8.53
C GLY A 45 -7.65 9.53 9.85
N ARG A 46 -7.73 10.82 10.20
CA ARG A 46 -8.52 11.29 11.34
C ARG A 46 -10.01 11.02 11.14
N ALA A 47 -10.55 11.31 9.97
CA ALA A 47 -11.97 11.09 9.70
C ALA A 47 -12.31 9.59 9.73
N CYS A 48 -11.43 8.73 9.20
CA CYS A 48 -11.62 7.28 9.23
C CYS A 48 -11.68 6.69 10.66
N THR A 49 -11.09 7.35 11.66
CA THR A 49 -11.20 6.90 13.06
C THR A 49 -12.54 7.26 13.73
N LEU A 50 -13.36 8.12 13.11
CA LEU A 50 -14.67 8.50 13.63
C LEU A 50 -15.75 7.46 13.33
N GLY A 51 -15.58 6.69 12.29
CA GLY A 51 -16.52 5.66 11.86
C GLY A 51 -16.42 5.41 10.35
N TYR A 52 -17.32 4.61 9.81
CA TYR A 52 -17.26 4.12 8.42
C TYR A 52 -18.62 4.21 7.70
N THR A 53 -19.59 4.95 8.23
CA THR A 53 -20.87 5.15 7.53
C THR A 53 -20.88 6.43 6.69
N PRO A 54 -21.74 6.51 5.66
CA PRO A 54 -21.87 7.72 4.80
C PRO A 54 -22.17 8.99 5.60
N GLU A 55 -23.01 8.91 6.65
CA GLU A 55 -23.41 10.04 7.47
C GLU A 55 -22.22 10.63 8.23
N ILE A 56 -21.29 9.76 8.69
CA ILE A 56 -20.09 10.16 9.42
C ILE A 56 -19.03 10.71 8.47
N LEU A 57 -18.78 10.03 7.34
CA LEU A 57 -17.67 10.32 6.45
C LEU A 57 -17.97 11.41 5.43
N GLY A 58 -19.22 11.56 5.00
CA GLY A 58 -19.62 12.54 3.99
C GLY A 58 -19.19 13.99 4.28
N PRO A 59 -19.39 14.52 5.50
CA PRO A 59 -18.92 15.86 5.86
C PRO A 59 -17.41 16.06 5.75
N TRP A 60 -16.62 14.97 5.84
CA TRP A 60 -15.15 15.00 5.79
C TRP A 60 -14.59 14.81 4.39
N PHE A 61 -15.44 14.63 3.38
CA PHE A 61 -14.98 14.40 2.02
C PHE A 61 -14.20 15.61 1.48
N LEU A 62 -12.97 15.37 1.02
CA LEU A 62 -12.00 16.35 0.51
C LEU A 62 -11.56 17.45 1.52
N VAL A 63 -11.84 17.32 2.81
CA VAL A 63 -11.42 18.34 3.80
C VAL A 63 -9.91 18.57 3.75
N ASN A 64 -9.49 19.83 3.66
CA ASN A 64 -8.13 20.33 3.43
C ASN A 64 -7.55 20.03 2.03
N PHE A 65 -8.33 19.55 1.08
CA PHE A 65 -7.86 19.40 -0.28
C PHE A 65 -7.47 20.78 -0.85
N LEU A 66 -6.24 20.86 -1.39
CA LEU A 66 -5.60 22.10 -1.83
C LEU A 66 -5.61 23.24 -0.78
N GLU A 67 -5.79 22.90 0.51
CA GLU A 67 -5.90 23.84 1.64
C GLU A 67 -7.10 24.82 1.55
N VAL A 68 -8.09 24.55 0.69
CA VAL A 68 -9.24 25.43 0.44
C VAL A 68 -10.60 24.78 0.71
N VAL A 69 -10.66 23.47 0.94
CA VAL A 69 -11.91 22.74 1.23
C VAL A 69 -12.09 22.62 2.74
N GLU A 70 -13.20 23.11 3.25
CA GLU A 70 -13.57 23.03 4.66
C GLU A 70 -14.52 21.87 4.95
N LEU A 71 -14.79 21.63 6.24
CA LEU A 71 -15.71 20.59 6.67
C LEU A 71 -17.12 20.87 6.11
N ASP A 72 -17.71 19.84 5.50
CA ASP A 72 -19.06 19.86 4.91
C ASP A 72 -19.25 20.69 3.61
N ASP A 73 -18.19 21.30 3.09
CA ASP A 73 -18.26 22.13 1.88
C ASP A 73 -18.80 21.37 0.67
N VAL A 74 -18.27 20.18 0.40
CA VAL A 74 -18.66 19.40 -0.79
C VAL A 74 -20.13 18.95 -0.73
N ARG A 75 -20.56 18.50 0.43
CA ARG A 75 -21.96 18.13 0.68
C ARG A 75 -22.87 19.36 0.66
N GLY A 76 -22.46 20.44 1.34
CA GLY A 76 -23.19 21.71 1.38
C GLY A 76 -23.33 22.37 0.00
N PHE A 77 -22.35 22.20 -0.87
CA PHE A 77 -22.44 22.62 -2.29
C PHE A 77 -23.53 21.87 -3.06
N GLY A 78 -23.93 20.70 -2.60
CA GLY A 78 -24.92 19.84 -3.28
C GLY A 78 -24.30 19.07 -4.47
N THR A 79 -23.09 18.58 -4.27
CA THR A 79 -22.34 17.83 -5.29
C THR A 79 -23.05 16.53 -5.63
N GLN A 80 -23.39 16.34 -6.89
CA GLN A 80 -23.94 15.09 -7.45
C GLN A 80 -22.92 14.38 -8.36
N VAL A 81 -22.09 15.15 -9.04
CA VAL A 81 -21.04 14.62 -9.92
C VAL A 81 -19.70 15.21 -9.53
N ILE A 82 -18.69 14.35 -9.41
CA ILE A 82 -17.28 14.74 -9.26
C ILE A 82 -16.56 14.53 -10.58
N VAL A 83 -15.74 15.51 -10.98
CA VAL A 83 -14.88 15.43 -12.16
C VAL A 83 -13.42 15.55 -11.74
N GLY A 84 -12.66 14.47 -11.91
CA GLY A 84 -11.22 14.40 -11.61
C GLY A 84 -10.36 14.23 -12.86
N GLY A 85 -9.05 14.18 -12.69
CA GLY A 85 -8.05 13.92 -13.73
C GLY A 85 -7.64 12.45 -13.80
N GLN A 86 -6.41 12.21 -14.24
CA GLN A 86 -5.83 10.87 -14.31
C GLN A 86 -5.53 10.29 -12.93
N ALA A 87 -5.54 8.96 -12.84
CA ALA A 87 -5.17 8.19 -11.64
C ALA A 87 -6.00 8.52 -10.40
N TYR A 88 -7.30 8.82 -10.58
CA TYR A 88 -8.21 9.14 -9.49
C TYR A 88 -8.34 7.97 -8.51
N GLY A 89 -8.25 8.25 -7.20
CA GLY A 89 -8.32 7.23 -6.15
C GLY A 89 -7.02 6.50 -5.88
N SER A 90 -5.87 7.12 -6.17
CA SER A 90 -4.54 6.57 -5.85
C SER A 90 -4.29 6.45 -4.34
N GLY A 91 -3.24 5.74 -3.95
CA GLY A 91 -2.75 5.69 -2.56
C GLY A 91 -3.27 4.51 -1.76
N SER A 92 -3.98 4.75 -0.67
CA SER A 92 -4.39 3.73 0.30
C SER A 92 -5.59 2.89 -0.17
N SER A 93 -5.71 1.67 0.36
CA SER A 93 -6.86 0.76 0.17
C SER A 93 -8.16 1.23 0.87
N ARG A 94 -8.21 2.48 1.33
CA ARG A 94 -9.33 3.04 2.11
C ARG A 94 -10.62 3.08 1.31
N GLU A 95 -11.47 2.09 1.53
CA GLU A 95 -12.86 2.09 1.02
C GLU A 95 -13.68 3.25 1.60
N HIS A 96 -13.29 3.76 2.76
CA HIS A 96 -13.85 4.99 3.37
C HIS A 96 -13.91 6.16 2.39
N ALA A 97 -13.01 6.22 1.40
CA ALA A 97 -13.04 7.27 0.39
C ALA A 97 -14.28 7.17 -0.49
N VAL A 98 -14.69 5.97 -0.92
CA VAL A 98 -15.92 5.76 -1.70
C VAL A 98 -17.16 6.03 -0.86
N VAL A 99 -17.16 5.58 0.40
CA VAL A 99 -18.25 5.86 1.35
C VAL A 99 -18.40 7.36 1.59
N ALA A 100 -17.27 8.10 1.66
CA ALA A 100 -17.29 9.57 1.81
C ALA A 100 -17.91 10.27 0.58
N HIS A 101 -17.64 9.80 -0.64
CA HIS A 101 -18.32 10.28 -1.85
C HIS A 101 -19.82 10.13 -1.73
N GLN A 102 -20.28 8.91 -1.42
CA GLN A 102 -21.73 8.64 -1.26
C GLN A 102 -22.34 9.52 -0.16
N GLY A 103 -21.65 9.67 0.98
CA GLY A 103 -22.08 10.51 2.09
C GLY A 103 -22.08 12.01 1.78
N ALA A 104 -21.28 12.46 0.82
CA ALA A 104 -21.28 13.83 0.31
C ALA A 104 -22.37 14.07 -0.76
N GLY A 105 -23.12 13.03 -1.16
CA GLY A 105 -24.18 13.12 -2.17
C GLY A 105 -23.71 12.83 -3.59
N VAL A 106 -22.48 12.33 -3.78
CA VAL A 106 -21.97 12.00 -5.11
C VAL A 106 -22.64 10.74 -5.63
N GLU A 107 -23.25 10.84 -6.81
CA GLU A 107 -23.92 9.76 -7.52
C GLU A 107 -23.14 9.29 -8.76
N LEU A 108 -22.17 10.07 -9.23
CA LEU A 108 -21.34 9.74 -10.39
C LEU A 108 -19.94 10.33 -10.25
N VAL A 109 -18.92 9.53 -10.55
CA VAL A 109 -17.54 10.00 -10.66
C VAL A 109 -17.08 9.92 -12.11
N VAL A 110 -16.58 11.04 -12.64
CA VAL A 110 -16.01 11.14 -14.00
C VAL A 110 -14.52 11.46 -13.86
N ALA A 111 -13.64 10.64 -14.44
CA ALA A 111 -12.20 10.90 -14.41
C ALA A 111 -11.51 10.30 -15.65
N ASP A 112 -10.31 10.78 -15.98
CA ASP A 112 -9.58 10.27 -17.15
C ASP A 112 -9.11 8.82 -16.97
N SER A 113 -8.78 8.44 -15.72
CA SER A 113 -8.50 7.06 -15.31
C SER A 113 -8.66 6.90 -13.81
N PHE A 114 -8.82 5.65 -13.37
CA PHE A 114 -9.03 5.29 -11.97
C PHE A 114 -7.96 4.32 -11.50
N GLN A 115 -7.58 4.43 -10.23
CA GLN A 115 -6.73 3.43 -9.61
C GLN A 115 -7.52 2.19 -9.20
N ARG A 116 -6.88 1.02 -9.35
CA ARG A 116 -7.51 -0.30 -9.22
C ARG A 116 -8.38 -0.45 -7.98
N ILE A 117 -7.82 -0.30 -6.78
CA ILE A 117 -8.57 -0.56 -5.54
C ILE A 117 -9.76 0.38 -5.42
N PHE A 118 -9.60 1.65 -5.80
CA PHE A 118 -10.67 2.62 -5.74
C PHE A 118 -11.79 2.29 -6.74
N GLN A 119 -11.43 1.89 -7.97
CA GLN A 119 -12.37 1.43 -8.98
C GLN A 119 -13.14 0.18 -8.53
N GLU A 120 -12.43 -0.81 -8.00
CA GLU A 120 -13.05 -2.02 -7.44
C GLU A 120 -14.02 -1.68 -6.31
N ASN A 121 -13.64 -0.81 -5.38
CA ASN A 121 -14.50 -0.37 -4.29
C ASN A 121 -15.75 0.36 -4.80
N MET A 122 -15.65 1.18 -5.87
CA MET A 122 -16.83 1.81 -6.49
C MET A 122 -17.80 0.76 -7.04
N VAL A 123 -17.29 -0.25 -7.77
CA VAL A 123 -18.11 -1.37 -8.26
C VAL A 123 -18.76 -2.13 -7.12
N TYR A 124 -18.00 -2.43 -6.08
CA TYR A 124 -18.45 -3.26 -4.95
C TYR A 124 -19.48 -2.57 -4.08
N LEU A 125 -19.41 -1.24 -3.97
CA LEU A 125 -20.35 -0.40 -3.22
C LEU A 125 -21.45 0.23 -4.12
N GLY A 126 -21.40 0.00 -5.43
CA GLY A 126 -22.41 0.49 -6.36
C GLY A 126 -22.36 2.00 -6.61
N LEU A 127 -21.18 2.65 -6.54
CA LEU A 127 -20.99 4.03 -6.96
C LEU A 127 -20.65 4.07 -8.46
N PRO A 128 -21.52 4.64 -9.32
CA PRO A 128 -21.27 4.74 -10.76
C PRO A 128 -20.05 5.60 -11.09
N PHE A 129 -19.32 5.21 -12.13
CA PHE A 129 -18.19 5.98 -12.65
C PHE A 129 -18.02 5.78 -14.14
N THR A 130 -17.32 6.70 -14.81
CA THR A 130 -17.00 6.61 -16.24
C THR A 130 -15.75 7.41 -16.58
N THR A 131 -15.08 7.03 -17.67
CA THR A 131 -14.01 7.83 -18.29
C THR A 131 -14.53 8.68 -19.46
N ASP A 132 -15.80 8.53 -19.84
CA ASP A 132 -16.44 9.35 -20.88
C ASP A 132 -16.82 10.73 -20.33
N ARG A 133 -16.00 11.75 -20.63
CA ARG A 133 -16.31 13.14 -20.27
C ARG A 133 -17.53 13.71 -21.00
N GLY A 134 -17.96 13.09 -22.11
CA GLY A 134 -19.17 13.50 -22.83
C GLY A 134 -20.45 13.39 -21.99
N VAL A 135 -20.40 12.56 -20.94
CA VAL A 135 -21.48 12.44 -19.95
C VAL A 135 -21.77 13.79 -19.27
N ILE A 136 -20.75 14.59 -18.98
CA ILE A 136 -20.88 15.90 -18.34
C ILE A 136 -21.75 16.81 -19.20
N THR A 137 -21.40 16.95 -20.48
CA THR A 137 -22.15 17.79 -21.43
C THR A 137 -23.60 17.34 -21.57
N ARG A 138 -23.85 16.03 -21.64
CA ARG A 138 -25.21 15.47 -21.70
C ARG A 138 -26.04 15.84 -20.47
N LEU A 139 -25.44 15.70 -19.28
CA LEU A 139 -26.10 16.07 -18.01
C LEU A 139 -26.40 17.58 -17.92
N GLU A 140 -25.48 18.45 -18.35
CA GLU A 140 -25.65 19.90 -18.39
C GLU A 140 -26.74 20.32 -19.38
N GLN A 141 -26.95 19.56 -20.48
CA GLN A 141 -28.05 19.74 -21.44
C GLN A 141 -29.38 19.21 -20.92
N GLY A 142 -29.42 18.64 -19.71
CA GLY A 142 -30.63 18.10 -19.08
C GLY A 142 -31.03 16.72 -19.56
N GLU A 143 -30.13 15.99 -20.21
CA GLU A 143 -30.37 14.60 -20.59
C GLU A 143 -30.39 13.68 -19.37
N ASP A 144 -31.19 12.62 -19.48
CA ASP A 144 -31.18 11.52 -18.47
C ASP A 144 -30.14 10.50 -18.85
N VAL A 145 -29.01 10.45 -18.06
CA VAL A 145 -27.95 9.48 -18.26
C VAL A 145 -28.31 8.20 -17.52
N ASP A 146 -28.48 7.11 -18.26
CA ASP A 146 -28.69 5.79 -17.65
C ASP A 146 -27.38 5.23 -17.09
N THR A 147 -27.23 5.26 -15.76
CA THR A 147 -26.05 4.69 -15.09
C THR A 147 -25.94 3.17 -15.26
N ALA A 148 -27.05 2.48 -15.58
CA ALA A 148 -27.01 1.06 -15.93
C ALA A 148 -26.32 0.83 -17.29
N VAL A 149 -26.36 1.81 -18.20
CA VAL A 149 -25.60 1.75 -19.46
C VAL A 149 -24.11 1.87 -19.17
N LEU A 150 -23.71 2.75 -18.26
CA LEU A 150 -22.31 2.84 -17.84
C LEU A 150 -21.80 1.52 -17.25
N ALA A 151 -22.65 0.81 -16.49
CA ALA A 151 -22.33 -0.52 -15.97
C ALA A 151 -22.21 -1.60 -17.07
N GLN A 152 -22.80 -1.40 -18.27
CA GLN A 152 -22.66 -2.32 -19.40
C GLN A 152 -21.24 -2.29 -20.02
N GLU A 153 -20.52 -1.20 -19.85
CA GLU A 153 -19.14 -1.03 -20.32
C GLU A 153 -18.12 -1.68 -19.37
N LEU A 154 -18.57 -2.10 -18.17
CA LEU A 154 -17.71 -2.79 -17.22
C LEU A 154 -17.27 -4.17 -17.74
N PRO A 155 -16.08 -4.64 -17.35
CA PRO A 155 -15.65 -6.02 -17.59
C PRO A 155 -16.67 -7.05 -17.06
N PRO A 156 -16.73 -8.26 -17.64
CA PRO A 156 -17.82 -9.23 -17.41
C PRO A 156 -18.08 -9.52 -15.93
N PHE A 157 -17.06 -9.69 -15.12
CA PHE A 157 -17.21 -9.96 -13.68
C PHE A 157 -17.81 -8.74 -12.95
N PHE A 158 -17.26 -7.54 -13.19
CA PHE A 158 -17.77 -6.30 -12.56
C PHE A 158 -19.23 -6.02 -12.95
N LYS A 159 -19.60 -6.34 -14.20
CA LYS A 159 -21.00 -6.27 -14.64
C LYS A 159 -21.89 -7.21 -13.83
N LYS A 160 -21.48 -8.47 -13.59
CA LYS A 160 -22.23 -9.41 -12.75
C LYS A 160 -22.36 -8.92 -11.31
N VAL A 161 -21.29 -8.38 -10.74
CA VAL A 161 -21.30 -7.81 -9.38
C VAL A 161 -22.27 -6.63 -9.30
N SER A 162 -22.23 -5.73 -10.27
CA SER A 162 -23.15 -4.59 -10.35
C SER A 162 -24.60 -5.04 -10.49
N GLN A 163 -24.90 -6.04 -11.35
CA GLN A 163 -26.23 -6.61 -11.54
C GLN A 163 -26.77 -7.30 -10.28
N ALA A 164 -25.89 -7.92 -9.48
CA ALA A 164 -26.25 -8.52 -8.19
C ALA A 164 -26.56 -7.46 -7.11
N GLY A 165 -26.20 -6.20 -7.34
CA GLY A 165 -26.33 -5.12 -6.35
C GLY A 165 -25.14 -5.03 -5.39
N GLY A 166 -23.93 -5.38 -5.86
CA GLY A 166 -22.67 -5.32 -5.14
C GLY A 166 -22.07 -6.68 -4.82
N LEU A 167 -20.80 -6.63 -4.37
CA LEU A 167 -20.00 -7.85 -4.17
C LEU A 167 -20.55 -8.76 -3.06
N MET A 168 -21.11 -8.19 -2.00
CA MET A 168 -21.64 -8.98 -0.87
C MET A 168 -22.83 -9.84 -1.31
N ARG A 169 -23.80 -9.26 -2.03
CA ARG A 169 -24.95 -9.99 -2.58
C ARG A 169 -24.54 -11.00 -3.65
N PHE A 170 -23.56 -10.64 -4.50
CA PHE A 170 -22.96 -11.59 -5.42
C PHE A 170 -22.39 -12.81 -4.65
N GLY A 171 -21.72 -12.58 -3.52
CA GLY A 171 -21.22 -13.63 -2.64
C GLY A 171 -22.32 -14.55 -2.10
N SER A 172 -23.46 -13.99 -1.67
CA SER A 172 -24.62 -14.75 -1.22
C SER A 172 -25.19 -15.64 -2.32
N GLN A 173 -25.35 -15.10 -3.53
CA GLN A 173 -25.80 -15.86 -4.71
C GLN A 173 -24.80 -16.96 -5.11
N LEU A 174 -23.51 -16.68 -5.03
CA LEU A 174 -22.44 -17.64 -5.31
C LEU A 174 -22.49 -18.84 -4.35
N LEU A 175 -22.64 -18.55 -3.05
CA LEU A 175 -22.76 -19.59 -2.01
C LEU A 175 -24.05 -20.40 -2.10
N ALA A 176 -25.12 -19.79 -2.62
CA ALA A 176 -26.39 -20.45 -2.89
C ALA A 176 -26.37 -21.30 -4.20
N GLY A 177 -25.31 -21.16 -5.02
CA GLY A 177 -25.24 -21.83 -6.33
C GLY A 177 -26.15 -21.17 -7.40
N GLU A 178 -26.61 -19.95 -7.17
CA GLU A 178 -27.47 -19.21 -8.09
C GLU A 178 -26.69 -18.55 -9.22
N VAL A 179 -25.40 -18.29 -9.00
CA VAL A 179 -24.48 -17.77 -10.00
C VAL A 179 -23.24 -18.66 -10.08
N GLU A 180 -22.81 -18.93 -11.31
CA GLU A 180 -21.52 -19.59 -11.54
C GLU A 180 -20.47 -18.55 -11.92
N PRO A 181 -19.21 -18.72 -11.45
CA PRO A 181 -18.10 -17.97 -11.98
C PRO A 181 -17.83 -18.47 -13.40
N THR A 182 -18.48 -17.89 -14.38
CA THR A 182 -18.11 -18.15 -15.77
C THR A 182 -16.93 -17.25 -16.11
N TYR A 183 -15.79 -17.86 -16.32
CA TYR A 183 -14.63 -17.17 -16.87
C TYR A 183 -14.67 -17.31 -18.38
N ASP A 184 -14.55 -16.18 -19.06
CA ASP A 184 -14.30 -16.16 -20.50
C ASP A 184 -12.80 -16.36 -20.75
N VAL A 185 -12.22 -17.35 -20.05
CA VAL A 185 -10.79 -17.64 -20.10
C VAL A 185 -10.54 -18.61 -21.24
N GLN A 186 -9.63 -18.26 -22.14
CA GLN A 186 -9.21 -19.13 -23.24
C GLN A 186 -8.57 -20.40 -22.68
N PRO A 187 -9.08 -21.59 -22.98
CA PRO A 187 -8.60 -22.83 -22.37
C PRO A 187 -7.29 -23.35 -22.97
N ALA A 188 -6.70 -22.64 -23.94
CA ALA A 188 -5.47 -23.08 -24.61
C ALA A 188 -4.25 -22.82 -23.70
N ALA A 189 -3.42 -23.85 -23.51
CA ALA A 189 -2.13 -23.69 -22.85
C ALA A 189 -1.26 -22.71 -23.65
N ARG A 190 -0.67 -21.74 -22.96
CA ARG A 190 0.31 -20.80 -23.51
C ARG A 190 1.46 -20.59 -22.52
N PRO A 191 2.62 -20.12 -22.97
CA PRO A 191 3.65 -19.66 -22.05
C PRO A 191 3.11 -18.56 -21.14
N MET A 192 3.38 -18.66 -19.83
CA MET A 192 2.92 -17.73 -18.83
C MET A 192 4.10 -17.20 -18.01
N ASN A 193 4.04 -15.92 -17.65
CA ASN A 193 4.93 -15.36 -16.64
C ASN A 193 4.57 -15.88 -15.23
N MET A 194 5.38 -15.54 -14.26
CA MET A 194 5.24 -16.05 -12.90
C MET A 194 3.92 -15.64 -12.27
N VAL A 195 3.50 -14.38 -12.45
CA VAL A 195 2.25 -13.84 -11.92
C VAL A 195 1.03 -14.55 -12.49
N GLU A 196 1.01 -14.73 -13.82
CA GLU A 196 -0.06 -15.45 -14.51
C GLU A 196 -0.16 -16.91 -14.03
N LYS A 197 0.97 -17.58 -13.79
CA LYS A 197 0.99 -18.95 -13.24
C LYS A 197 0.44 -19.01 -11.82
N ILE A 198 0.80 -18.07 -10.95
CA ILE A 198 0.25 -17.99 -9.59
C ILE A 198 -1.27 -17.86 -9.67
N ILE A 199 -1.77 -16.90 -10.45
CA ILE A 199 -3.21 -16.66 -10.61
C ILE A 199 -3.90 -17.91 -11.17
N ALA A 200 -3.38 -18.48 -12.26
CA ALA A 200 -3.97 -19.66 -12.89
C ALA A 200 -4.05 -20.86 -11.94
N SER A 201 -3.02 -21.07 -11.12
CA SER A 201 -2.98 -22.16 -10.13
C SER A 201 -3.99 -22.01 -9.00
N LYS A 202 -4.36 -20.76 -8.64
CA LYS A 202 -5.30 -20.45 -7.55
C LYS A 202 -6.71 -20.10 -8.05
N ALA A 203 -6.91 -20.00 -9.36
CA ALA A 203 -8.22 -19.69 -9.93
C ALA A 203 -9.22 -20.81 -9.59
N TRP A 204 -10.40 -20.38 -9.13
CA TRP A 204 -11.48 -21.30 -8.72
C TRP A 204 -12.38 -21.62 -9.92
N GLY A 205 -12.41 -22.89 -10.35
CA GLY A 205 -13.17 -23.35 -11.49
C GLY A 205 -14.67 -23.65 -11.25
N GLY A 206 -15.19 -23.21 -10.09
CA GLY A 206 -16.60 -23.46 -9.69
C GLY A 206 -16.78 -24.68 -8.80
N SER A 207 -18.03 -24.92 -8.35
CA SER A 207 -18.37 -26.01 -7.40
C SER A 207 -18.20 -27.41 -7.99
N SER A 208 -18.19 -27.53 -9.32
CA SER A 208 -18.01 -28.80 -10.05
C SER A 208 -16.56 -29.11 -10.41
N ALA A 209 -15.63 -28.17 -10.19
CA ALA A 209 -14.22 -28.35 -10.54
C ALA A 209 -13.54 -29.27 -9.51
N THR A 210 -13.11 -30.43 -9.95
CA THR A 210 -12.33 -31.40 -9.16
C THR A 210 -10.83 -31.10 -9.20
N SER A 211 -10.39 -30.13 -9.99
CA SER A 211 -8.98 -29.74 -10.13
C SER A 211 -8.75 -28.32 -9.65
N ASP A 212 -7.64 -28.10 -8.95
CA ASP A 212 -7.17 -26.80 -8.57
C ASP A 212 -6.61 -26.07 -9.79
N GLY A 213 -7.08 -24.83 -10.01
CA GLY A 213 -6.60 -23.93 -11.03
C GLY A 213 -7.25 -24.09 -12.41
N ILE A 214 -6.82 -23.21 -13.31
CA ILE A 214 -7.16 -23.19 -14.74
C ILE A 214 -5.88 -23.29 -15.58
N ARG A 215 -5.99 -23.73 -16.84
CA ARG A 215 -4.80 -24.03 -17.65
C ARG A 215 -3.98 -22.81 -18.03
N ALA A 216 -4.62 -21.70 -18.29
CA ALA A 216 -3.94 -20.45 -18.61
C ALA A 216 -4.84 -19.24 -18.32
N VAL A 217 -4.23 -18.09 -18.09
CA VAL A 217 -4.87 -16.78 -18.01
C VAL A 217 -4.13 -15.78 -18.89
N SER A 218 -4.80 -14.69 -19.23
CA SER A 218 -4.23 -13.57 -20.00
C SER A 218 -4.52 -12.25 -19.32
N PRO A 219 -3.70 -11.19 -19.48
CA PRO A 219 -3.99 -9.87 -18.96
C PRO A 219 -5.37 -9.39 -19.36
N GLY A 220 -6.15 -8.91 -18.37
CA GLY A 220 -7.54 -8.50 -18.54
C GLY A 220 -8.57 -9.57 -18.19
N ASP A 221 -8.20 -10.86 -18.14
CA ASP A 221 -9.12 -11.90 -17.66
C ASP A 221 -9.52 -11.62 -16.20
N GLN A 222 -10.79 -11.90 -15.87
CA GLN A 222 -11.28 -11.74 -14.50
C GLN A 222 -11.61 -13.10 -13.90
N VAL A 223 -10.95 -13.44 -12.80
CA VAL A 223 -11.07 -14.74 -12.14
C VAL A 223 -11.30 -14.57 -10.64
N LEU A 224 -11.96 -15.55 -10.01
CA LEU A 224 -11.97 -15.71 -8.57
C LEU A 224 -10.80 -16.61 -8.15
N CYS A 225 -9.89 -16.11 -7.33
CA CYS A 225 -8.77 -16.88 -6.81
C CYS A 225 -9.01 -17.30 -5.36
N ARG A 226 -8.53 -18.49 -4.99
CA ARG A 226 -8.46 -18.90 -3.59
C ARG A 226 -7.41 -18.05 -2.87
N ALA A 227 -7.85 -17.32 -1.84
CA ALA A 227 -6.96 -16.56 -0.97
C ALA A 227 -6.33 -17.51 0.07
N ALA A 228 -5.02 -17.74 -0.05
CA ALA A 228 -4.26 -18.58 0.87
C ALA A 228 -4.13 -17.95 2.26
N PHE A 229 -4.13 -16.64 2.34
CA PHE A 229 -4.13 -15.90 3.61
C PHE A 229 -4.92 -14.60 3.48
N ARG A 230 -5.62 -14.23 4.55
CA ARG A 230 -6.46 -13.02 4.66
C ARG A 230 -6.14 -12.29 5.94
N GLY A 231 -5.85 -10.99 5.82
CA GLY A 231 -5.45 -10.19 6.97
C GLY A 231 -6.17 -8.85 7.06
N MET A 232 -6.46 -8.41 8.27
CA MET A 232 -7.04 -7.09 8.53
C MET A 232 -6.35 -6.45 9.73
N HIS A 233 -6.43 -5.14 9.83
CA HIS A 233 -5.89 -4.39 10.94
C HIS A 233 -6.95 -3.50 11.58
N GLU A 234 -6.64 -2.86 12.72
CA GLU A 234 -7.58 -2.13 13.55
C GLU A 234 -8.31 -0.98 12.82
N TYR A 235 -7.71 -0.40 11.79
CA TYR A 235 -8.34 0.66 11.00
C TYR A 235 -9.55 0.20 10.20
N THR A 236 -9.58 -1.07 9.81
CA THR A 236 -10.54 -1.60 8.82
C THR A 236 -11.40 -2.73 9.37
N ALA A 237 -10.96 -3.40 10.44
CA ALA A 237 -11.64 -4.58 10.96
C ALA A 237 -13.13 -4.32 11.31
N GLY A 238 -13.44 -3.18 11.94
CA GLY A 238 -14.81 -2.80 12.26
C GLY A 238 -15.69 -2.69 11.00
N MET A 239 -15.20 -2.00 9.94
CA MET A 239 -15.92 -1.88 8.67
C MET A 239 -16.09 -3.22 7.96
N VAL A 240 -15.04 -4.05 7.92
CA VAL A 240 -15.09 -5.39 7.32
C VAL A 240 -16.19 -6.22 7.97
N MET A 241 -16.26 -6.18 9.31
CA MET A 241 -17.21 -6.99 10.05
C MET A 241 -18.62 -6.43 10.03
N ASP A 242 -18.80 -5.11 9.99
CA ASP A 242 -20.12 -4.50 9.79
C ASP A 242 -20.74 -4.96 8.44
N LEU A 243 -19.94 -4.93 7.37
CA LEU A 243 -20.36 -5.42 6.06
C LEU A 243 -20.66 -6.93 6.08
N TYR A 244 -19.78 -7.72 6.73
CA TYR A 244 -19.95 -9.17 6.86
C TYR A 244 -21.25 -9.52 7.59
N GLU A 245 -21.48 -8.90 8.76
CA GLU A 245 -22.62 -9.21 9.62
C GLU A 245 -23.94 -8.70 9.04
N LYS A 246 -23.94 -7.59 8.31
CA LYS A 246 -25.13 -7.10 7.59
C LYS A 246 -25.63 -8.09 6.54
N GLU A 247 -24.73 -8.77 5.83
CA GLU A 247 -25.12 -9.71 4.78
C GLU A 247 -25.32 -11.14 5.30
N TRP A 248 -24.45 -11.61 6.21
CA TRP A 248 -24.40 -13.02 6.62
C TRP A 248 -24.61 -13.26 8.12
N GLY A 249 -24.78 -12.24 8.93
CA GLY A 249 -24.94 -12.34 10.37
C GLY A 249 -23.73 -13.03 11.04
N GLN A 250 -24.00 -14.05 11.82
CA GLN A 250 -22.97 -14.84 12.51
C GLN A 250 -22.54 -16.11 11.73
N ALA A 251 -22.74 -16.13 10.41
CA ALA A 251 -22.29 -17.28 9.60
C ALA A 251 -20.78 -17.51 9.78
N PRO A 252 -20.30 -18.77 9.74
CA PRO A 252 -18.89 -19.07 9.93
C PRO A 252 -18.04 -18.53 8.76
N MET A 253 -16.84 -18.05 9.09
CA MET A 253 -15.85 -17.70 8.10
C MET A 253 -15.30 -18.96 7.41
N HIS A 254 -14.84 -18.79 6.17
CA HIS A 254 -14.14 -19.86 5.47
C HIS A 254 -12.71 -19.97 6.03
N ALA A 255 -12.31 -21.17 6.50
CA ALA A 255 -10.97 -21.47 7.01
C ALA A 255 -10.40 -20.33 7.92
N PRO A 256 -10.97 -20.10 9.11
CA PRO A 256 -10.57 -19.00 9.99
C PRO A 256 -9.10 -19.11 10.45
N GLU A 257 -8.51 -20.31 10.42
CA GLU A 257 -7.09 -20.54 10.68
C GLU A 257 -6.16 -19.87 9.66
N LEU A 258 -6.68 -19.48 8.51
CA LEU A 258 -5.98 -18.72 7.46
C LEU A 258 -6.31 -17.22 7.52
N VAL A 259 -6.86 -16.76 8.65
CA VAL A 259 -7.19 -15.35 8.89
C VAL A 259 -6.40 -14.83 10.09
N ALA A 260 -5.91 -13.61 10.00
CA ALA A 260 -5.33 -12.90 11.14
C ALA A 260 -5.77 -11.44 11.21
N ALA A 261 -5.84 -10.91 12.42
CA ALA A 261 -6.01 -9.49 12.72
C ALA A 261 -4.73 -8.96 13.39
N PHE A 262 -4.41 -7.69 13.12
CA PHE A 262 -3.13 -7.09 13.51
C PHE A 262 -3.36 -5.73 14.18
N GLU A 263 -2.82 -5.57 15.40
CA GLU A 263 -2.64 -4.28 16.06
C GLU A 263 -1.29 -3.72 15.65
N ASP A 264 -1.22 -2.81 14.71
CA ASP A 264 0.05 -2.26 14.22
C ASP A 264 0.04 -0.74 13.95
N HIS A 265 -1.12 -0.17 13.65
CA HIS A 265 -1.26 1.23 13.29
C HIS A 265 -1.37 2.17 14.51
N PHE A 266 -2.02 1.73 15.59
CA PHE A 266 -2.31 2.57 16.76
C PHE A 266 -1.50 2.23 18.00
N VAL A 267 -0.75 1.15 17.99
CA VAL A 267 0.00 0.62 19.17
C VAL A 267 0.97 1.62 19.79
N LEU A 268 1.44 2.60 19.02
CA LEU A 268 2.44 3.59 19.47
C LEU A 268 1.86 4.98 19.77
N ILE A 269 0.54 5.17 19.63
CA ILE A 269 -0.08 6.50 19.73
C ILE A 269 0.00 7.12 21.13
N ASP A 270 0.03 6.29 22.19
CA ASP A 270 0.09 6.75 23.59
C ASP A 270 1.51 6.85 24.15
N GLN A 271 2.54 6.67 23.33
CA GLN A 271 3.93 6.79 23.76
C GLN A 271 4.27 8.21 24.24
N PRO A 272 5.14 8.40 25.28
CA PRO A 272 5.46 9.72 25.83
C PRO A 272 6.02 10.71 24.79
N SER A 273 6.74 10.22 23.78
CA SER A 273 7.36 11.03 22.73
C SER A 273 6.39 11.47 21.61
N VAL A 274 5.13 11.01 21.63
CA VAL A 274 4.11 11.45 20.67
C VAL A 274 3.54 12.79 21.10
N PRO A 275 3.41 13.79 20.21
CA PRO A 275 2.87 15.09 20.54
C PRO A 275 1.46 15.02 21.15
N ASP A 276 1.19 15.80 22.20
CA ASP A 276 -0.10 15.81 22.89
C ASP A 276 -1.27 16.18 21.96
N SER A 277 -1.02 17.01 20.95
CA SER A 277 -2.01 17.36 19.92
C SER A 277 -2.47 16.12 19.11
N VAL A 278 -1.56 15.19 18.83
CA VAL A 278 -1.87 13.92 18.15
C VAL A 278 -2.67 13.02 19.08
N LYS A 279 -2.21 12.81 20.32
CA LYS A 279 -2.91 12.00 21.32
C LYS A 279 -4.33 12.51 21.56
N LYS A 280 -4.49 13.81 21.85
CA LYS A 280 -5.79 14.44 22.08
C LYS A 280 -6.77 14.27 20.93
N ALA A 281 -6.25 14.27 19.68
CA ALA A 281 -7.10 14.16 18.50
C ALA A 281 -7.47 12.72 18.14
N ARG A 282 -6.64 11.74 18.45
CA ARG A 282 -6.73 10.40 17.86
C ARG A 282 -6.79 9.23 18.83
N LEU A 283 -6.31 9.38 20.09
CA LEU A 283 -6.16 8.25 21.01
C LEU A 283 -7.49 7.54 21.29
N ALA A 284 -8.52 8.27 21.72
CA ALA A 284 -9.79 7.66 22.10
C ALA A 284 -10.49 6.95 20.91
N PRO A 285 -10.60 7.56 19.71
CA PRO A 285 -11.10 6.84 18.53
C PRO A 285 -10.27 5.61 18.15
N ALA A 286 -8.94 5.72 18.22
CA ALA A 286 -8.04 4.61 17.92
C ALA A 286 -8.26 3.41 18.86
N MET A 287 -8.32 3.67 20.15
CA MET A 287 -8.59 2.63 21.16
C MET A 287 -9.92 1.92 20.92
N LYS A 288 -10.96 2.67 20.51
CA LYS A 288 -12.25 2.08 20.17
C LYS A 288 -12.14 1.12 18.99
N LEU A 289 -11.46 1.50 17.91
CA LEU A 289 -11.29 0.64 16.74
C LEU A 289 -10.48 -0.62 17.08
N THR A 290 -9.44 -0.47 17.92
CA THR A 290 -8.66 -1.60 18.42
C THR A 290 -9.54 -2.56 19.22
N GLU A 291 -10.37 -2.03 20.13
CA GLU A 291 -11.27 -2.86 20.93
C GLU A 291 -12.31 -3.61 20.08
N GLU A 292 -12.90 -2.95 19.09
CA GLU A 292 -13.81 -3.57 18.11
C GLU A 292 -13.12 -4.74 17.39
N MET A 293 -11.88 -4.57 16.93
CA MET A 293 -11.11 -5.63 16.29
C MET A 293 -10.83 -6.80 17.25
N VAL A 294 -10.49 -6.52 18.52
CA VAL A 294 -10.26 -7.55 19.54
C VAL A 294 -11.51 -8.39 19.74
N GLN A 295 -12.67 -7.74 19.96
CA GLN A 295 -13.96 -8.42 20.16
C GLN A 295 -14.34 -9.30 18.97
N VAL A 296 -14.10 -8.80 17.74
CA VAL A 296 -14.31 -9.56 16.50
C VAL A 296 -13.39 -10.79 16.47
N SER A 297 -12.11 -10.62 16.78
CA SER A 297 -11.13 -11.68 16.73
C SER A 297 -11.46 -12.81 17.72
N GLU A 298 -11.89 -12.47 18.92
CA GLU A 298 -12.33 -13.43 19.93
C GLU A 298 -13.60 -14.17 19.48
N ARG A 299 -14.59 -13.45 18.95
CA ARG A 299 -15.88 -14.01 18.54
C ARG A 299 -15.77 -14.99 17.38
N PHE A 300 -14.92 -14.72 16.41
CA PHE A 300 -14.73 -15.55 15.21
C PHE A 300 -13.52 -16.48 15.27
N GLY A 301 -12.77 -16.49 16.39
CA GLY A 301 -11.58 -17.32 16.55
C GLY A 301 -10.42 -16.95 15.62
N ILE A 302 -10.28 -15.66 15.28
CA ILE A 302 -9.24 -15.14 14.41
C ILE A 302 -7.95 -14.97 15.21
N ARG A 303 -6.80 -15.29 14.60
CA ARG A 303 -5.49 -15.01 15.20
C ARG A 303 -5.30 -13.51 15.38
N LEU A 304 -4.97 -13.08 16.60
CA LEU A 304 -4.75 -11.68 16.93
C LEU A 304 -3.29 -11.42 17.27
N HIS A 305 -2.65 -10.63 16.44
CA HIS A 305 -1.29 -10.13 16.62
C HIS A 305 -1.31 -8.76 17.31
N GLY A 306 -0.37 -8.53 18.23
CA GLY A 306 -0.26 -7.23 18.88
C GLY A 306 0.49 -7.28 20.22
N PRO A 307 0.73 -6.12 20.84
CA PRO A 307 1.37 -6.06 22.17
C PRO A 307 0.51 -6.77 23.22
N GLY A 308 1.10 -7.77 23.90
CA GLY A 308 0.39 -8.55 24.93
C GLY A 308 -0.69 -9.49 24.41
N ARG A 309 -0.76 -9.72 23.09
CA ARG A 309 -1.68 -10.65 22.45
C ARG A 309 -1.05 -12.05 22.33
N PRO A 310 -1.84 -13.08 22.00
CA PRO A 310 -1.32 -14.46 21.85
C PRO A 310 -0.25 -14.60 20.76
N PHE A 311 -0.29 -13.72 19.73
CA PHE A 311 0.66 -13.73 18.62
C PHE A 311 1.54 -12.46 18.63
N PRO A 312 2.80 -12.53 18.13
CA PRO A 312 3.75 -11.45 18.20
C PRO A 312 3.25 -10.13 17.60
N ALA A 313 3.69 -9.00 18.19
CA ALA A 313 3.43 -7.67 17.65
C ALA A 313 4.33 -7.37 16.45
N GLY A 314 3.85 -6.55 15.52
CA GLY A 314 4.62 -6.08 14.37
C GLY A 314 3.71 -5.59 13.26
N VAL A 315 4.31 -4.93 12.29
CA VAL A 315 3.61 -4.46 11.09
C VAL A 315 3.00 -5.65 10.33
N CYS A 316 1.71 -5.61 10.06
CA CYS A 316 0.90 -6.74 9.58
C CYS A 316 1.54 -7.50 8.41
N HIS A 317 1.88 -6.82 7.32
CA HIS A 317 2.47 -7.46 6.14
C HIS A 317 3.92 -7.92 6.34
N ARG A 318 4.66 -7.39 7.33
CA ARG A 318 5.95 -7.94 7.76
C ARG A 318 5.77 -9.27 8.46
N LEU A 319 4.83 -9.36 9.40
CA LEU A 319 4.48 -10.62 10.05
C LEU A 319 3.98 -11.67 9.05
N VAL A 320 3.29 -11.23 7.98
CA VAL A 320 2.89 -12.14 6.90
C VAL A 320 4.09 -12.72 6.16
N VAL A 321 5.13 -11.91 5.87
CA VAL A 321 6.40 -12.42 5.31
C VAL A 321 7.07 -13.39 6.29
N GLU A 322 7.13 -13.01 7.56
CA GLU A 322 7.83 -13.79 8.57
C GLU A 322 7.19 -15.15 8.83
N ASP A 323 5.85 -15.25 8.87
CA ASP A 323 5.17 -16.42 9.43
C ASP A 323 4.13 -17.10 8.53
N TYR A 324 3.63 -16.45 7.45
CA TYR A 324 2.48 -16.96 6.71
C TYR A 324 2.74 -17.21 5.22
N ALA A 325 3.32 -16.23 4.52
CA ALA A 325 3.46 -16.28 3.07
C ALA A 325 4.34 -17.44 2.58
N MET A 326 3.86 -18.14 1.56
CA MET A 326 4.57 -19.21 0.88
C MET A 326 4.63 -18.97 -0.63
N PRO A 327 5.62 -19.53 -1.34
CA PRO A 327 5.67 -19.45 -2.79
C PRO A 327 4.37 -19.94 -3.45
N GLY A 328 3.92 -19.22 -4.46
CA GLY A 328 2.69 -19.53 -5.20
C GLY A 328 1.38 -19.13 -4.51
N ASP A 329 1.42 -18.48 -3.35
CA ASP A 329 0.21 -18.02 -2.66
C ASP A 329 -0.41 -16.78 -3.30
N VAL A 330 -1.74 -16.66 -3.16
CA VAL A 330 -2.50 -15.41 -3.31
C VAL A 330 -2.87 -14.94 -1.91
N ILE A 331 -2.38 -13.76 -1.53
CA ILE A 331 -2.48 -13.19 -0.18
C ILE A 331 -3.18 -11.84 -0.25
N VAL A 332 -4.16 -11.62 0.60
CA VAL A 332 -4.87 -10.35 0.67
C VAL A 332 -4.93 -9.80 2.09
N LEU A 333 -4.62 -8.51 2.23
CA LEU A 333 -4.82 -7.78 3.47
C LEU A 333 -5.58 -6.47 3.18
N THR A 334 -6.15 -5.88 4.20
CA THR A 334 -6.76 -4.55 4.08
C THR A 334 -5.75 -3.41 4.09
N ASP A 335 -4.47 -3.72 4.22
CA ASP A 335 -3.37 -2.75 4.13
C ASP A 335 -2.87 -2.55 2.69
N SER A 336 -2.55 -1.31 2.32
CA SER A 336 -2.05 -0.96 0.99
C SER A 336 -0.65 -1.53 0.69
N HIS A 337 0.16 -1.82 1.73
CA HIS A 337 1.51 -2.38 1.57
C HIS A 337 1.56 -3.91 1.68
N SER A 338 0.41 -4.57 1.57
CA SER A 338 0.31 -6.04 1.40
C SER A 338 1.29 -6.62 0.37
N PRO A 339 1.64 -5.89 -0.73
CA PRO A 339 2.67 -6.31 -1.68
C PRO A 339 4.02 -6.68 -1.09
N THR A 340 4.32 -6.25 0.15
CA THR A 340 5.52 -6.72 0.89
C THR A 340 5.69 -8.23 0.83
N ALA A 341 4.60 -8.99 0.99
CA ALA A 341 4.64 -10.45 0.96
C ALA A 341 4.89 -11.04 -0.44
N GLY A 342 4.88 -10.23 -1.47
CA GLY A 342 5.29 -10.62 -2.82
C GLY A 342 6.78 -11.01 -2.92
N VAL A 343 7.60 -10.60 -1.94
CA VAL A 343 8.99 -11.05 -1.81
C VAL A 343 9.08 -12.58 -1.72
N MET A 344 8.05 -13.25 -1.19
CA MET A 344 8.01 -14.70 -1.00
C MET A 344 7.62 -15.48 -2.25
N ASN A 345 7.81 -14.92 -3.45
CA ASN A 345 7.34 -15.53 -4.71
C ASN A 345 5.82 -15.77 -4.69
N ALA A 346 5.07 -14.84 -4.10
CA ALA A 346 3.64 -14.88 -3.90
C ALA A 346 2.96 -13.66 -4.53
N MET A 347 1.69 -13.77 -4.87
CA MET A 347 0.89 -12.63 -5.32
C MET A 347 0.14 -12.04 -4.12
N ALA A 348 0.70 -11.00 -3.52
CA ALA A 348 0.14 -10.34 -2.35
C ALA A 348 -0.31 -8.93 -2.70
N PHE A 349 -1.53 -8.52 -2.32
CA PHE A 349 -2.05 -7.19 -2.65
C PHE A 349 -3.11 -6.70 -1.66
N GLY A 350 -3.21 -5.38 -1.55
CA GLY A 350 -4.21 -4.72 -0.72
C GLY A 350 -5.61 -4.76 -1.34
N VAL A 351 -6.62 -4.90 -0.48
CA VAL A 351 -8.04 -4.91 -0.86
C VAL A 351 -8.88 -4.01 0.05
N GLY A 352 -10.04 -3.57 -0.44
CA GLY A 352 -11.02 -2.84 0.36
C GLY A 352 -11.75 -3.73 1.36
N SER A 353 -12.50 -3.12 2.25
CA SER A 353 -13.24 -3.81 3.32
C SER A 353 -14.32 -4.75 2.78
N THR A 354 -15.03 -4.36 1.72
CA THR A 354 -16.03 -5.22 1.06
C THR A 354 -15.41 -6.47 0.46
N ALA A 355 -14.28 -6.34 -0.25
CA ALA A 355 -13.57 -7.47 -0.83
C ALA A 355 -13.02 -8.41 0.26
N MET A 356 -12.54 -7.85 1.38
CA MET A 356 -12.10 -8.64 2.52
C MET A 356 -13.27 -9.39 3.17
N ALA A 357 -14.41 -8.74 3.42
CA ALA A 357 -15.60 -9.39 3.97
C ALA A 357 -16.07 -10.56 3.07
N PHE A 358 -16.09 -10.35 1.74
CA PHE A 358 -16.34 -11.40 0.77
C PHE A 358 -15.33 -12.55 0.90
N ALA A 359 -14.04 -12.23 0.97
CA ALA A 359 -12.99 -13.25 1.10
C ALA A 359 -13.05 -14.00 2.42
N LEU A 360 -13.42 -13.36 3.52
CA LEU A 360 -13.64 -14.04 4.81
C LEU A 360 -14.74 -15.07 4.73
N ARG A 361 -15.84 -14.79 4.02
CA ARG A 361 -16.97 -15.70 3.89
C ARG A 361 -16.76 -16.82 2.88
N THR A 362 -16.15 -16.49 1.74
CA THR A 362 -16.07 -17.42 0.59
C THR A 362 -14.70 -18.11 0.45
N GLY A 363 -13.65 -17.56 1.05
CA GLY A 363 -12.26 -17.98 0.79
C GLY A 363 -11.72 -17.50 -0.57
N LEU A 364 -12.51 -16.72 -1.31
CA LEU A 364 -12.20 -16.30 -2.67
C LEU A 364 -11.96 -14.80 -2.75
N ILE A 365 -11.18 -14.39 -3.73
CA ILE A 365 -10.94 -12.98 -4.04
C ILE A 365 -11.03 -12.75 -5.56
N PRO A 366 -11.76 -11.73 -6.02
CA PRO A 366 -11.74 -11.34 -7.43
C PRO A 366 -10.37 -10.80 -7.83
N VAL A 367 -9.86 -11.25 -8.97
CA VAL A 367 -8.60 -10.80 -9.56
C VAL A 367 -8.81 -10.51 -11.03
N THR A 368 -8.52 -9.28 -11.45
CA THR A 368 -8.27 -8.99 -12.87
C THR A 368 -6.80 -9.27 -13.14
N VAL A 369 -6.52 -10.18 -14.08
CA VAL A 369 -5.15 -10.58 -14.42
C VAL A 369 -4.38 -9.36 -14.90
N PRO A 370 -3.29 -8.98 -14.22
CA PRO A 370 -2.55 -7.75 -14.54
C PRO A 370 -1.62 -7.93 -15.75
N LYS A 371 -1.26 -6.82 -16.37
CA LYS A 371 -0.06 -6.75 -17.20
C LYS A 371 1.17 -6.89 -16.30
N VAL A 372 2.20 -7.57 -16.79
CA VAL A 372 3.44 -7.78 -16.02
C VAL A 372 4.61 -7.06 -16.68
N VAL A 373 5.29 -6.25 -15.90
CA VAL A 373 6.59 -5.65 -16.25
C VAL A 373 7.68 -6.45 -15.56
N ARG A 374 8.67 -6.89 -16.31
CA ARG A 374 9.84 -7.58 -15.77
C ARG A 374 10.97 -6.58 -15.52
N VAL A 375 11.48 -6.55 -14.30
CA VAL A 375 12.66 -5.78 -13.92
C VAL A 375 13.80 -6.75 -13.63
N GLU A 376 14.82 -6.76 -14.50
CA GLU A 376 16.01 -7.59 -14.36
C GLU A 376 17.14 -6.79 -13.74
N VAL A 377 17.55 -7.19 -12.54
CA VAL A 377 18.60 -6.53 -11.75
C VAL A 377 19.93 -7.25 -11.95
N HIS A 378 20.92 -6.53 -12.41
CA HIS A 378 22.29 -6.99 -12.65
C HIS A 378 23.30 -6.09 -11.93
N GLY A 379 24.59 -6.42 -12.03
CA GLY A 379 25.69 -5.62 -11.46
C GLY A 379 25.87 -5.82 -9.96
N ASP A 380 26.66 -4.95 -9.34
CA ASP A 380 27.06 -5.01 -7.93
C ASP A 380 26.62 -3.75 -7.18
N ALA A 381 25.91 -3.92 -6.06
CA ALA A 381 25.49 -2.85 -5.15
C ALA A 381 26.66 -2.20 -4.39
N LYS A 382 27.87 -2.78 -4.45
CA LYS A 382 29.11 -2.28 -3.82
C LYS A 382 28.98 -2.02 -2.30
N GLY A 383 28.04 -2.74 -1.65
CA GLY A 383 27.79 -2.63 -0.21
C GLY A 383 27.29 -1.26 0.26
N VAL A 384 26.78 -0.43 -0.65
CA VAL A 384 26.28 0.94 -0.33
C VAL A 384 24.84 1.12 -0.78
N LEU A 385 24.48 0.60 -1.96
CA LEU A 385 23.12 0.65 -2.45
C LEU A 385 22.23 -0.32 -1.67
N SER A 386 21.10 0.15 -1.25
CA SER A 386 20.05 -0.66 -0.65
C SER A 386 18.90 -0.87 -1.66
N PRO A 387 18.02 -1.85 -1.46
CA PRO A 387 16.79 -1.97 -2.22
C PRO A 387 15.91 -0.72 -2.14
N LYS A 388 16.04 0.10 -1.10
CA LYS A 388 15.36 1.40 -1.02
C LYS A 388 15.83 2.37 -2.10
N ASP A 389 17.14 2.47 -2.32
CA ASP A 389 17.70 3.29 -3.39
C ASP A 389 17.22 2.77 -4.76
N LEU A 390 17.23 1.44 -4.94
CA LEU A 390 16.79 0.80 -6.17
C LEU A 390 15.29 1.04 -6.44
N ILE A 391 14.41 0.85 -5.46
CA ILE A 391 12.97 1.04 -5.70
C ILE A 391 12.62 2.50 -5.96
N LEU A 392 13.24 3.45 -5.25
CA LEU A 392 13.07 4.88 -5.54
C LEU A 392 13.58 5.23 -6.95
N HIS A 393 14.65 4.57 -7.41
CA HIS A 393 15.12 4.71 -8.79
C HIS A 393 14.10 4.18 -9.79
N ILE A 394 13.49 3.02 -9.52
CA ILE A 394 12.51 2.36 -10.40
C ILE A 394 11.22 3.17 -10.49
N ILE A 395 10.55 3.45 -9.36
CA ILE A 395 9.25 4.16 -9.39
C ILE A 395 9.34 5.60 -9.85
N GLY A 396 10.54 6.20 -9.79
CA GLY A 396 10.83 7.52 -10.34
C GLY A 396 11.15 7.52 -11.83
N ASP A 397 11.21 6.36 -12.50
CA ASP A 397 11.37 6.25 -13.95
C ASP A 397 10.13 6.79 -14.67
N PRO A 398 10.28 7.51 -15.79
CA PRO A 398 9.16 8.06 -16.56
C PRO A 398 8.06 7.04 -16.88
N TYR A 399 8.43 5.78 -17.14
CA TYR A 399 7.47 4.73 -17.38
C TYR A 399 6.53 4.52 -16.19
N PHE A 400 7.07 4.37 -14.97
CA PHE A 400 6.26 4.18 -13.75
C PHE A 400 5.63 5.48 -13.25
N ARG A 401 6.21 6.61 -13.58
CA ARG A 401 5.71 7.92 -13.16
C ARG A 401 4.53 8.41 -14.02
N GLU A 402 4.55 8.16 -15.33
CA GLU A 402 3.65 8.80 -16.29
C GLU A 402 3.01 7.85 -17.29
N GLU A 403 3.78 6.93 -17.91
CA GLU A 403 3.31 6.17 -19.07
C GLU A 403 2.29 5.10 -18.72
N HIS A 404 2.55 4.24 -17.73
CA HIS A 404 1.66 3.13 -17.41
C HIS A 404 0.32 3.57 -16.83
N TRP A 405 0.24 4.79 -16.29
CA TRP A 405 -1.00 5.36 -15.75
C TRP A 405 -1.94 5.89 -16.84
N ARG A 406 -1.45 5.99 -18.07
CA ARG A 406 -2.24 6.39 -19.24
C ARG A 406 -2.95 5.23 -19.90
N THR A 407 -2.67 4.01 -19.49
CA THR A 407 -3.38 2.83 -19.94
C THR A 407 -4.77 2.78 -19.29
N GLY A 408 -5.76 2.19 -19.98
CA GLY A 408 -7.19 2.35 -19.66
C GLY A 408 -7.62 1.98 -18.23
N PRO A 409 -8.88 2.20 -17.89
CA PRO A 409 -9.39 2.14 -16.51
C PRO A 409 -9.35 0.75 -15.87
N THR A 410 -9.12 -0.30 -16.64
CA THR A 410 -9.03 -1.69 -16.17
C THR A 410 -7.62 -2.25 -16.20
N ASP A 411 -6.65 -1.48 -16.66
CA ASP A 411 -5.28 -1.92 -16.78
C ASP A 411 -4.57 -1.92 -15.42
N THR A 412 -4.45 -3.09 -14.82
CA THR A 412 -3.60 -3.29 -13.65
C THR A 412 -2.22 -3.75 -14.08
N CYS A 413 -1.19 -3.30 -13.35
CA CYS A 413 0.19 -3.65 -13.64
C CYS A 413 0.89 -4.22 -12.39
N VAL A 414 1.76 -5.20 -12.61
CA VAL A 414 2.59 -5.85 -11.58
C VAL A 414 4.04 -5.84 -12.03
N VAL A 415 4.98 -5.76 -11.09
CA VAL A 415 6.40 -5.94 -11.39
C VAL A 415 6.86 -7.33 -10.97
N GLU A 416 7.52 -8.03 -11.89
CA GLU A 416 8.29 -9.23 -11.62
C GLU A 416 9.77 -8.84 -11.49
N PHE A 417 10.31 -8.91 -10.27
CA PHE A 417 11.72 -8.66 -10.00
C PHE A 417 12.53 -9.93 -10.20
N ALA A 418 13.54 -9.87 -11.06
CA ALA A 418 14.38 -11.00 -11.41
C ALA A 418 15.86 -10.57 -11.59
N GLY A 419 16.73 -11.51 -11.80
CA GLY A 419 18.14 -11.27 -12.11
C GLY A 419 19.11 -11.57 -10.96
N PRO A 420 20.38 -11.76 -11.26
CA PRO A 420 21.40 -12.19 -10.29
C PRO A 420 21.72 -11.12 -9.24
N GLY A 421 21.49 -9.84 -9.54
CA GLY A 421 21.72 -8.74 -8.61
C GLY A 421 20.87 -8.86 -7.33
N LEU A 422 19.72 -9.54 -7.37
CA LEU A 422 18.87 -9.75 -6.20
C LEU A 422 19.55 -10.60 -5.11
N ASN A 423 20.49 -11.46 -5.47
CA ASN A 423 21.17 -12.35 -4.52
C ASN A 423 22.10 -11.63 -3.52
N GLN A 424 22.29 -10.33 -3.67
CA GLN A 424 23.15 -9.53 -2.78
C GLN A 424 22.41 -9.10 -1.51
N TRP A 425 21.08 -9.21 -1.48
CA TRP A 425 20.22 -8.76 -0.39
C TRP A 425 19.43 -9.93 0.21
N ASN A 426 19.18 -9.86 1.51
CA ASN A 426 18.32 -10.84 2.16
C ASN A 426 16.81 -10.54 1.92
N VAL A 427 15.93 -11.39 2.44
CA VAL A 427 14.47 -11.25 2.25
C VAL A 427 13.93 -9.95 2.85
N ASP A 428 14.44 -9.51 3.98
CA ASP A 428 14.04 -8.26 4.61
C ASP A 428 14.29 -7.07 3.69
N GLU A 429 15.49 -7.02 3.13
CA GLU A 429 15.90 -6.00 2.18
C GLU A 429 15.11 -6.08 0.87
N LEU A 430 14.99 -7.27 0.27
CA LEU A 430 14.23 -7.48 -0.96
C LEU A 430 12.75 -7.13 -0.82
N SER A 431 12.17 -7.27 0.38
CA SER A 431 10.78 -6.95 0.64
C SER A 431 10.45 -5.46 0.44
N VAL A 432 11.46 -4.59 0.50
CA VAL A 432 11.30 -3.15 0.22
C VAL A 432 10.96 -2.91 -1.25
N LEU A 433 11.49 -3.74 -2.16
CA LEU A 433 11.18 -3.65 -3.59
C LEU A 433 9.70 -3.92 -3.83
N THR A 434 9.18 -5.01 -3.28
CA THR A 434 7.76 -5.38 -3.46
C THR A 434 6.83 -4.44 -2.70
N ASN A 435 7.20 -4.00 -1.50
CA ASN A 435 6.45 -3.06 -0.69
C ASN A 435 6.11 -1.78 -1.44
N MET A 436 7.12 -1.12 -2.02
CA MET A 436 6.96 0.21 -2.61
C MET A 436 6.45 0.20 -4.06
N THR A 437 6.06 -0.93 -4.60
CA THR A 437 5.43 -0.97 -5.92
C THR A 437 4.12 -0.17 -5.96
N VAL A 438 3.38 -0.13 -4.85
CA VAL A 438 2.11 0.65 -4.78
C VAL A 438 2.33 2.16 -4.92
N GLU A 439 3.48 2.68 -4.53
CA GLU A 439 3.85 4.09 -4.75
C GLU A 439 4.07 4.38 -6.23
N GLY A 440 4.45 3.38 -7.02
CA GLY A 440 4.49 3.44 -8.48
C GLY A 440 3.13 3.24 -9.14
N GLY A 441 2.02 3.13 -8.37
CA GLY A 441 0.68 2.87 -8.90
C GLY A 441 0.45 1.44 -9.36
N LEU A 442 1.29 0.51 -8.93
CA LEU A 442 1.25 -0.90 -9.31
C LEU A 442 0.39 -1.70 -8.32
N MET A 443 -0.19 -2.80 -8.78
CA MET A 443 -0.97 -3.69 -7.93
C MET A 443 -0.12 -4.40 -6.89
N THR A 444 1.05 -4.91 -7.31
CA THR A 444 2.01 -5.61 -6.46
C THR A 444 3.36 -5.75 -7.15
N GLY A 445 4.34 -6.28 -6.43
CA GLY A 445 5.59 -6.80 -6.96
C GLY A 445 5.77 -8.25 -6.53
N VAL A 446 6.41 -9.06 -7.35
CA VAL A 446 6.71 -10.46 -7.05
C VAL A 446 8.19 -10.72 -7.33
N VAL A 447 8.90 -11.34 -6.39
CA VAL A 447 10.31 -11.69 -6.55
C VAL A 447 10.42 -13.09 -7.14
N ALA A 448 11.22 -13.21 -8.22
CA ALA A 448 11.56 -14.50 -8.81
C ALA A 448 12.38 -15.34 -7.81
N PRO A 449 12.32 -16.68 -7.92
CA PRO A 449 13.10 -17.58 -7.09
C PRO A 449 14.57 -17.19 -7.07
N CYS A 450 15.11 -16.98 -5.88
CA CYS A 450 16.50 -16.61 -5.64
C CYS A 450 17.01 -17.22 -4.35
N LYS A 451 18.33 -17.28 -4.19
CA LYS A 451 18.96 -17.91 -3.01
C LYS A 451 18.49 -17.30 -1.67
N PRO A 452 18.34 -15.98 -1.49
CA PRO A 452 17.83 -15.39 -0.25
C PRO A 452 16.48 -15.94 0.21
N LEU A 453 15.57 -16.25 -0.71
CA LEU A 453 14.27 -16.83 -0.37
C LEU A 453 14.41 -18.26 0.14
N VAL A 454 15.28 -19.05 -0.48
CA VAL A 454 15.58 -20.41 0.00
C VAL A 454 16.16 -20.34 1.40
N ASP A 455 17.21 -19.53 1.60
CA ASP A 455 17.88 -19.38 2.90
C ASP A 455 16.89 -18.95 4.00
N PHE A 456 15.99 -18.02 3.69
CA PHE A 456 14.97 -17.55 4.64
C PHE A 456 13.97 -18.66 5.02
N LEU A 457 13.39 -19.35 4.03
CA LEU A 457 12.40 -20.39 4.27
C LEU A 457 13.00 -21.59 5.02
N VAL A 458 14.23 -21.96 4.72
CA VAL A 458 14.95 -23.00 5.44
C VAL A 458 15.27 -22.56 6.90
N SER A 459 15.86 -21.38 7.08
CA SER A 459 16.28 -20.93 8.41
C SER A 459 15.12 -20.51 9.31
N ARG A 460 14.14 -19.80 8.77
CA ARG A 460 13.00 -19.26 9.54
C ARG A 460 11.87 -20.26 9.72
N ARG A 461 11.54 -21.03 8.67
CA ARG A 461 10.38 -21.93 8.64
C ARG A 461 10.75 -23.41 8.84
N GLY A 462 12.05 -23.74 8.87
CA GLY A 462 12.55 -25.12 9.02
C GLY A 462 12.17 -26.04 7.86
N LEU A 463 11.97 -25.49 6.66
CA LEU A 463 11.64 -26.29 5.48
C LEU A 463 12.90 -26.88 4.87
N GLU A 464 12.75 -28.05 4.26
CA GLU A 464 13.85 -28.65 3.50
C GLU A 464 14.07 -27.90 2.17
N PRO A 465 15.32 -27.68 1.74
CA PRO A 465 15.64 -26.94 0.50
C PRO A 465 14.89 -27.45 -0.73
N GLU A 466 14.73 -28.77 -0.86
CA GLU A 466 14.04 -29.40 -1.98
C GLU A 466 12.54 -29.09 -1.97
N GLN A 467 11.93 -28.97 -0.79
CA GLN A 467 10.52 -28.58 -0.65
C GLN A 467 10.33 -27.12 -1.08
N VAL A 468 11.26 -26.25 -0.67
CA VAL A 468 11.25 -24.83 -1.07
C VAL A 468 11.38 -24.67 -2.57
N GLU A 469 12.36 -25.38 -3.18
CA GLU A 469 12.58 -25.36 -4.62
C GLU A 469 11.36 -25.86 -5.41
N ALA A 470 10.69 -26.90 -4.92
CA ALA A 470 9.49 -27.46 -5.55
C ALA A 470 8.27 -26.53 -5.44
N ALA A 471 8.20 -25.68 -4.41
CA ALA A 471 7.12 -24.73 -4.19
C ALA A 471 7.23 -23.47 -5.08
N PHE A 472 8.41 -23.15 -5.58
CA PHE A 472 8.61 -21.95 -6.37
C PHE A 472 7.87 -21.96 -7.70
N VAL A 473 7.19 -20.85 -7.97
CA VAL A 473 6.60 -20.60 -9.28
C VAL A 473 7.62 -19.85 -10.15
N ARG A 474 7.88 -20.38 -11.33
CA ARG A 474 8.81 -19.80 -12.31
C ARG A 474 8.08 -19.49 -13.61
N ALA A 475 8.44 -18.37 -14.24
CA ALA A 475 7.96 -18.06 -15.58
C ALA A 475 8.39 -19.12 -16.60
N ASP A 476 7.59 -19.33 -17.62
CA ASP A 476 7.98 -20.11 -18.78
C ASP A 476 9.08 -19.39 -19.59
N GLN A 477 9.88 -20.15 -20.34
CA GLN A 477 11.00 -19.58 -21.08
C GLN A 477 10.53 -18.53 -22.10
N ASP A 478 9.40 -18.76 -22.74
CA ASP A 478 8.82 -17.89 -23.78
C ASP A 478 7.67 -17.03 -23.23
N ALA A 479 7.69 -16.73 -21.93
CA ALA A 479 6.67 -15.89 -21.30
C ALA A 479 6.72 -14.45 -21.83
N GLU A 480 5.55 -13.90 -22.09
CA GLU A 480 5.41 -12.52 -22.57
C GLU A 480 5.30 -11.54 -21.39
N TYR A 481 5.92 -10.37 -21.55
CA TYR A 481 5.87 -9.25 -20.61
C TYR A 481 5.44 -7.98 -21.35
N ALA A 482 4.66 -7.15 -20.68
CA ALA A 482 4.29 -5.82 -21.22
C ALA A 482 5.53 -4.96 -21.48
N ARG A 483 6.54 -5.12 -20.62
CA ARG A 483 7.86 -4.48 -20.77
C ARG A 483 8.91 -5.27 -19.99
N THR A 484 10.15 -5.26 -20.48
CA THR A 484 11.34 -5.71 -19.73
C THR A 484 12.27 -4.53 -19.54
N ILE A 485 12.61 -4.24 -18.27
CA ILE A 485 13.54 -3.18 -17.90
C ILE A 485 14.76 -3.86 -17.28
N ARG A 486 15.94 -3.55 -17.81
CA ARG A 486 17.22 -4.01 -17.24
C ARG A 486 17.85 -2.88 -16.45
N ILE A 487 18.24 -3.19 -15.23
CA ILE A 487 18.92 -2.25 -14.34
C ILE A 487 20.28 -2.84 -13.97
N ASP A 488 21.32 -2.07 -14.23
CA ASP A 488 22.66 -2.36 -13.76
C ASP A 488 22.93 -1.56 -12.48
N LEU A 489 23.13 -2.26 -11.38
CA LEU A 489 23.40 -1.64 -10.07
C LEU A 489 24.66 -0.78 -10.07
N ASP A 490 25.61 -1.07 -10.95
CA ASP A 490 26.82 -0.25 -11.10
C ASP A 490 26.53 1.17 -11.60
N GLU A 491 25.36 1.39 -12.25
CA GLU A 491 24.90 2.68 -12.78
C GLU A 491 23.91 3.38 -11.82
N VAL A 492 23.35 2.67 -10.84
CA VAL A 492 22.42 3.26 -9.86
C VAL A 492 23.20 4.05 -8.81
N THR A 493 22.77 5.28 -8.55
CA THR A 493 23.33 6.12 -7.50
C THR A 493 22.46 6.10 -6.25
N LEU A 494 23.01 6.51 -5.09
CA LEU A 494 22.20 6.76 -3.90
C LEU A 494 21.06 7.73 -4.25
N THR A 495 19.84 7.29 -3.99
CA THR A 495 18.62 7.94 -4.48
C THR A 495 17.75 8.38 -3.32
N VAL A 496 17.22 9.59 -3.43
CA VAL A 496 16.22 10.13 -2.49
C VAL A 496 14.92 10.40 -3.23
N ALA A 497 13.80 10.34 -2.52
CA ALA A 497 12.56 10.96 -3.01
C ALA A 497 12.39 12.31 -2.32
N THR A 498 12.38 13.38 -3.10
CA THR A 498 12.13 14.73 -2.58
C THR A 498 10.67 14.90 -2.16
N PRO A 499 10.35 15.87 -1.28
CA PRO A 499 9.01 16.02 -0.70
C PRO A 499 7.88 16.09 -1.73
N GLY A 500 6.71 15.58 -1.34
CA GLY A 500 5.46 15.68 -2.08
C GLY A 500 4.99 14.40 -2.77
N ASP A 501 5.92 13.58 -3.28
CA ASP A 501 5.60 12.30 -3.92
C ASP A 501 6.77 11.34 -3.81
N SER A 502 6.51 10.08 -3.51
CA SER A 502 7.55 9.03 -3.42
C SER A 502 8.27 8.77 -4.75
N ARG A 503 7.66 9.19 -5.88
CA ARG A 503 8.23 9.12 -7.23
C ARG A 503 9.11 10.30 -7.61
N ASN A 504 9.25 11.30 -6.73
CA ASN A 504 10.12 12.46 -6.94
C ASN A 504 11.60 12.08 -6.79
N ARG A 505 12.05 11.18 -7.68
CA ARG A 505 13.43 10.68 -7.71
C ARG A 505 14.44 11.80 -7.91
N SER A 506 15.45 11.84 -7.05
CA SER A 506 16.60 12.73 -7.18
C SER A 506 17.88 12.04 -6.70
N PRO A 507 19.04 12.24 -7.33
CA PRO A 507 20.31 11.79 -6.77
C PRO A 507 20.55 12.42 -5.40
N LEU A 508 21.07 11.65 -4.44
CA LEU A 508 21.43 12.20 -3.13
C LEU A 508 22.44 13.36 -3.26
N ALA A 509 23.37 13.24 -4.21
CA ALA A 509 24.41 14.27 -4.46
C ALA A 509 23.85 15.68 -4.69
N ASP A 510 22.66 15.78 -5.28
CA ASP A 510 22.01 17.06 -5.59
C ASP A 510 21.30 17.67 -4.36
N ASN A 511 21.21 16.93 -3.26
CA ASN A 511 20.43 17.29 -2.07
C ASN A 511 21.25 17.43 -0.79
N THR A 512 22.59 17.35 -0.85
CA THR A 512 23.48 17.30 0.35
C THR A 512 23.46 18.57 1.19
N GLN A 513 22.98 19.71 0.67
CA GLN A 513 22.83 20.98 1.40
C GLN A 513 21.53 21.06 2.23
N VAL A 514 20.64 20.09 2.09
CA VAL A 514 19.34 20.10 2.81
C VAL A 514 19.56 19.85 4.28
N ALA A 515 19.21 20.82 5.12
CA ALA A 515 19.27 20.68 6.57
C ALA A 515 18.19 19.72 7.07
N ILE A 516 18.57 18.80 7.99
CA ILE A 516 17.70 17.79 8.58
C ILE A 516 17.55 18.06 10.07
N HIS A 517 16.33 18.03 10.56
CA HIS A 517 15.96 18.26 11.96
C HIS A 517 15.43 16.98 12.63
N ASN A 518 14.82 16.09 11.85
CA ASN A 518 14.21 14.86 12.31
C ASN A 518 14.64 13.69 11.43
N VAL A 519 15.07 12.60 12.03
CA VAL A 519 15.45 11.37 11.33
C VAL A 519 14.60 10.23 11.87
N VAL A 520 13.98 9.49 10.95
CA VAL A 520 13.13 8.36 11.29
C VAL A 520 13.65 7.10 10.58
N ILE A 521 14.06 6.11 11.35
CA ILE A 521 14.43 4.77 10.90
C ILE A 521 13.38 3.81 11.40
N ALA A 522 12.37 3.54 10.56
CA ALA A 522 11.14 2.89 11.01
C ALA A 522 10.36 2.31 9.83
N SER A 523 9.23 1.70 10.17
CA SER A 523 8.25 1.20 9.21
C SER A 523 8.70 -0.10 8.52
N CYS A 524 7.81 -0.60 7.68
CA CYS A 524 8.03 -1.80 6.88
C CYS A 524 9.16 -1.67 5.85
N THR A 525 9.63 -0.46 5.57
CA THR A 525 10.70 -0.18 4.58
C THR A 525 11.97 0.41 5.19
N GLY A 526 12.14 0.30 6.51
CA GLY A 526 13.33 0.80 7.18
C GLY A 526 13.49 0.36 8.64
N GLY A 527 12.62 -0.54 9.11
CA GLY A 527 12.65 -1.07 10.48
C GLY A 527 12.98 -2.56 10.58
N SER A 528 13.46 -3.21 9.51
CA SER A 528 13.91 -4.59 9.54
C SER A 528 15.24 -4.72 10.26
N LEU A 529 15.65 -5.94 10.65
CA LEU A 529 16.93 -6.16 11.30
C LEU A 529 18.12 -5.73 10.42
N ALA A 530 18.02 -5.95 9.11
CA ALA A 530 19.02 -5.50 8.15
C ALA A 530 19.14 -3.96 8.11
N ASP A 531 18.00 -3.26 8.12
CA ASP A 531 17.96 -1.79 8.15
C ASP A 531 18.59 -1.24 9.43
N LEU A 532 18.27 -1.83 10.58
CA LEU A 532 18.82 -1.43 11.88
C LEU A 532 20.33 -1.68 11.95
N ARG A 533 20.83 -2.79 11.40
CA ARG A 533 22.28 -3.06 11.29
C ARG A 533 22.97 -2.02 10.40
N ALA A 534 22.40 -1.74 9.21
CA ALA A 534 22.96 -0.75 8.29
C ALA A 534 23.03 0.65 8.93
N ALA A 535 22.02 1.04 9.68
CA ALA A 535 22.02 2.31 10.40
C ALA A 535 23.03 2.31 11.55
N ALA A 536 23.09 1.23 12.34
CA ALA A 536 24.03 1.09 13.46
C ALA A 536 25.49 1.11 13.01
N ASP A 537 25.81 0.50 11.86
CA ASP A 537 27.17 0.51 11.30
C ASP A 537 27.63 1.93 10.93
N VAL A 538 26.71 2.77 10.47
CA VAL A 538 27.00 4.18 10.21
C VAL A 538 27.13 4.97 11.51
N LEU A 539 26.30 4.70 12.51
CA LEU A 539 26.24 5.47 13.77
C LEU A 539 27.33 5.09 14.79
N ARG A 540 27.87 3.89 14.71
CA ARG A 540 28.82 3.34 15.68
C ARG A 540 30.05 4.24 15.82
N GLY A 541 30.34 4.66 17.08
CA GLY A 541 31.47 5.53 17.42
C GLY A 541 31.29 7.01 16.98
N ARG A 542 30.08 7.43 16.69
CA ARG A 542 29.72 8.82 16.32
C ARG A 542 28.71 9.41 17.29
N THR A 543 28.43 10.69 17.13
CA THR A 543 27.40 11.41 17.88
C THR A 543 26.40 12.02 16.89
N LEU A 544 25.17 12.19 17.33
CA LEU A 544 24.18 12.90 16.55
C LEU A 544 24.50 14.40 16.46
N ALA A 545 24.14 15.03 15.36
CA ALA A 545 24.16 16.48 15.25
C ALA A 545 23.26 17.11 16.32
N LYS A 546 23.67 18.25 16.86
CA LYS A 546 23.10 18.87 18.07
C LYS A 546 21.56 19.09 17.99
N ASP A 547 21.07 19.47 16.81
CA ASP A 547 19.67 19.85 16.62
C ASP A 547 18.88 18.79 15.84
N VAL A 548 19.37 17.56 15.79
CA VAL A 548 18.72 16.43 15.11
C VAL A 548 18.13 15.45 16.12
N ARG A 549 16.85 15.15 15.94
CA ARG A 549 16.18 14.06 16.65
C ARG A 549 16.25 12.78 15.84
N LEU A 550 16.52 11.66 16.49
CA LEU A 550 16.52 10.32 15.88
C LEU A 550 15.43 9.47 16.54
N THR A 551 14.61 8.84 15.72
CA THR A 551 13.64 7.84 16.17
C THR A 551 13.89 6.52 15.45
N VAL A 552 13.86 5.43 16.20
CA VAL A 552 14.03 4.06 15.68
C VAL A 552 12.85 3.20 16.11
N THR A 553 12.18 2.56 15.14
CA THR A 553 11.04 1.66 15.40
C THR A 553 11.26 0.34 14.68
N PRO A 554 11.49 -0.76 15.38
CA PRO A 554 11.58 -2.10 14.79
C PRO A 554 10.26 -2.49 14.12
N SER A 555 10.33 -3.29 13.04
CA SER A 555 9.13 -3.67 12.27
C SER A 555 8.33 -4.82 12.89
N SER A 556 8.96 -5.65 13.75
CA SER A 556 8.29 -6.75 14.47
C SER A 556 8.95 -7.04 15.81
N ALA A 557 8.27 -7.81 16.65
CA ALA A 557 8.79 -8.23 17.96
C ALA A 557 10.05 -9.09 17.83
N ASP A 558 10.13 -9.93 16.81
CA ASP A 558 11.31 -10.75 16.55
C ASP A 558 12.50 -9.90 16.11
N VAL A 559 12.25 -8.87 15.27
CA VAL A 559 13.29 -7.89 14.91
C VAL A 559 13.76 -7.13 16.15
N ALA A 560 12.84 -6.66 17.00
CA ALA A 560 13.21 -5.94 18.24
C ALA A 560 14.03 -6.82 19.17
N LYS A 561 13.65 -8.10 19.32
CA LYS A 561 14.41 -9.08 20.12
C LYS A 561 15.81 -9.29 19.57
N ALA A 562 15.95 -9.57 18.27
CA ALA A 562 17.25 -9.79 17.65
C ALA A 562 18.13 -8.53 17.71
N ALA A 563 17.56 -7.35 17.44
CA ALA A 563 18.29 -6.08 17.54
C ALA A 563 18.76 -5.78 18.98
N LYS A 564 17.98 -6.19 19.99
CA LYS A 564 18.38 -6.09 21.40
C LYS A 564 19.52 -7.07 21.72
N GLU A 565 19.43 -8.32 21.29
CA GLU A 565 20.46 -9.34 21.49
C GLU A 565 21.80 -8.94 20.85
N GLU A 566 21.76 -8.26 19.71
CA GLU A 566 22.94 -7.72 19.01
C GLU A 566 23.44 -6.39 19.59
N GLY A 567 22.78 -5.83 20.59
CA GLY A 567 23.15 -4.54 21.20
C GLY A 567 22.83 -3.31 20.31
N LEU A 568 22.07 -3.47 19.23
CA LEU A 568 21.74 -2.36 18.32
C LEU A 568 20.83 -1.34 19.00
N LEU A 569 19.80 -1.80 19.75
CA LEU A 569 18.88 -0.90 20.43
C LEU A 569 19.62 -0.08 21.52
N ALA A 570 20.51 -0.71 22.27
CA ALA A 570 21.33 -0.01 23.25
C ALA A 570 22.23 1.07 22.62
N LEU A 571 22.82 0.79 21.47
CA LEU A 571 23.58 1.78 20.70
C LEU A 571 22.73 3.00 20.34
N PHE A 572 21.52 2.79 19.85
CA PHE A 572 20.62 3.90 19.49
C PHE A 572 20.21 4.72 20.71
N GLU A 573 19.90 4.06 21.84
CA GLU A 573 19.57 4.71 23.11
C GLU A 573 20.74 5.52 23.67
N GLU A 574 21.97 4.99 23.64
CA GLU A 574 23.20 5.68 24.05
C GLU A 574 23.45 6.97 23.23
N LEU A 575 23.02 6.98 21.95
CA LEU A 575 23.09 8.15 21.09
C LEU A 575 21.97 9.17 21.36
N GLY A 576 21.03 8.87 22.25
CA GLY A 576 19.88 9.71 22.55
C GLY A 576 18.69 9.55 21.58
N ALA A 577 18.65 8.47 20.81
CA ALA A 577 17.52 8.16 19.96
C ALA A 577 16.29 7.71 20.79
N VAL A 578 15.11 8.03 20.30
CA VAL A 578 13.87 7.43 20.81
C VAL A 578 13.70 6.06 20.16
N VAL A 579 13.88 5.00 20.92
CA VAL A 579 13.60 3.62 20.49
C VAL A 579 12.22 3.23 20.96
N SER A 580 11.34 2.80 20.03
CA SER A 580 9.96 2.45 20.34
C SER A 580 9.70 0.95 20.20
N GLU A 581 8.57 0.50 20.76
CA GLU A 581 8.02 -0.82 20.49
C GLU A 581 7.70 -1.01 18.99
N PRO A 582 7.58 -2.26 18.50
CA PRO A 582 7.28 -2.53 17.11
C PRO A 582 5.91 -1.99 16.65
N GLY A 583 5.86 -1.44 15.43
CA GLY A 583 4.63 -0.93 14.83
C GLY A 583 4.88 0.02 13.66
N CYS A 584 3.81 0.61 13.12
CA CYS A 584 3.89 1.56 12.00
C CYS A 584 4.54 2.90 12.36
N GLY A 585 4.50 3.30 13.63
CA GLY A 585 5.13 4.53 14.13
C GLY A 585 4.63 5.80 13.46
N SER A 586 5.56 6.70 13.19
CA SER A 586 5.26 7.99 12.56
C SER A 586 4.92 7.90 11.07
N CYS A 587 5.04 6.72 10.43
CA CYS A 587 4.70 6.54 9.01
C CYS A 587 3.28 7.02 8.67
N ILE A 588 2.33 6.90 9.60
CA ILE A 588 0.95 7.35 9.49
C ILE A 588 0.61 8.52 10.41
N GLY A 589 1.61 9.13 11.00
CA GLY A 589 1.45 10.28 11.89
C GLY A 589 0.87 9.95 13.27
N ASN A 590 1.03 8.71 13.76
CA ASN A 590 0.43 8.22 15.01
C ASN A 590 1.45 7.74 16.07
N GLY A 591 2.73 7.94 15.87
CA GLY A 591 3.74 7.37 16.76
C GLY A 591 4.94 8.28 17.00
N PRO A 592 5.94 7.78 17.71
CA PRO A 592 7.23 8.45 17.87
C PRO A 592 7.85 8.83 16.53
N GLY A 593 8.55 9.97 16.46
CA GLY A 593 9.15 10.47 15.22
C GLY A 593 8.23 11.34 14.35
N VAL A 594 6.98 11.60 14.78
CA VAL A 594 6.16 12.65 14.16
C VAL A 594 6.94 13.97 14.21
N PRO A 595 7.13 14.65 13.04
CA PRO A 595 7.88 15.91 13.01
C PRO A 595 7.14 17.01 13.76
N PHE A 596 7.88 17.97 14.28
CA PHE A 596 7.31 19.25 14.69
C PHE A 596 7.05 20.14 13.47
N GLU A 597 6.22 21.15 13.65
CA GLU A 597 5.91 22.10 12.57
C GLU A 597 7.18 22.75 12.02
N GLY A 598 7.36 22.70 10.71
CA GLY A 598 8.52 23.27 10.01
C GLY A 598 9.79 22.41 10.00
N GLU A 599 9.82 21.27 10.69
CA GLU A 599 10.97 20.36 10.64
C GLU A 599 11.08 19.66 9.28
N THR A 600 12.30 19.63 8.75
CA THR A 600 12.65 18.77 7.62
C THR A 600 13.04 17.39 8.13
N THR A 601 12.41 16.36 7.57
CA THR A 601 12.59 14.97 7.99
C THR A 601 13.31 14.16 6.91
N ALA A 602 14.34 13.38 7.31
CA ALA A 602 14.86 12.26 6.54
C ALA A 602 14.23 10.96 7.08
N SER A 603 13.53 10.22 6.23
CA SER A 603 12.71 9.09 6.65
C SER A 603 12.93 7.86 5.79
N THR A 604 13.01 6.69 6.44
CA THR A 604 13.03 5.40 5.74
C THR A 604 11.63 4.87 5.41
N THR A 605 10.57 5.59 5.77
CA THR A 605 9.18 5.23 5.44
C THR A 605 8.92 5.26 3.93
N ASN A 606 7.71 4.98 3.49
CA ASN A 606 7.38 4.76 2.07
C ASN A 606 6.62 5.91 1.40
N ARG A 607 6.06 6.86 2.16
CA ARG A 607 5.26 7.99 1.63
C ARG A 607 5.68 9.32 2.23
N ASN A 608 5.73 10.37 1.39
CA ASN A 608 6.19 11.70 1.76
C ASN A 608 5.32 12.86 1.24
N PHE A 609 4.06 12.59 0.91
CA PHE A 609 3.13 13.66 0.59
C PHE A 609 2.85 14.55 1.83
N ALA A 610 2.34 15.75 1.59
CA ALA A 610 2.12 16.75 2.62
C ALA A 610 1.32 16.18 3.81
N ARG A 611 1.81 16.45 5.04
CA ARG A 611 1.20 16.00 6.30
C ARG A 611 1.12 14.47 6.52
N ARG A 612 1.71 13.64 5.66
CA ARG A 612 1.68 12.19 5.84
C ARG A 612 2.15 11.74 7.22
N MET A 613 3.22 12.33 7.72
CA MET A 613 3.78 12.03 9.03
C MET A 613 3.16 12.83 10.19
N GLY A 614 1.96 13.40 9.98
CA GLY A 614 1.15 14.04 11.05
C GLY A 614 1.32 15.55 11.19
N ALA A 615 2.40 16.15 10.70
CA ALA A 615 2.65 17.59 10.74
C ALA A 615 3.08 18.13 9.36
N PRO A 616 2.87 19.44 9.11
CA PRO A 616 3.41 20.06 7.90
C PRO A 616 4.94 20.14 8.00
N GLY A 617 5.62 19.84 6.92
CA GLY A 617 7.07 19.88 6.82
C GLY A 617 7.56 18.99 5.68
N PRO A 618 8.70 19.30 5.06
CA PRO A 618 9.25 18.49 3.98
C PRO A 618 9.78 17.15 4.51
N VAL A 619 9.40 16.05 3.86
CA VAL A 619 9.86 14.69 4.15
C VAL A 619 10.61 14.15 2.95
N PHE A 620 11.88 13.80 3.14
CA PHE A 620 12.72 13.12 2.16
C PHE A 620 12.72 11.61 2.47
N LEU A 621 12.42 10.78 1.48
CA LEU A 621 12.59 9.33 1.62
C LEU A 621 14.01 8.95 1.27
N VAL A 622 14.64 8.18 2.16
CA VAL A 622 16.05 7.80 2.06
C VAL A 622 16.27 6.36 2.53
N SER A 623 17.40 5.78 2.18
CA SER A 623 17.84 4.50 2.73
C SER A 623 18.29 4.62 4.20
N PRO A 624 18.29 3.51 4.98
CA PRO A 624 18.69 3.54 6.40
C PRO A 624 20.08 4.09 6.63
N ALA A 625 21.03 3.75 5.78
CA ALA A 625 22.41 4.26 5.88
C ALA A 625 22.49 5.77 5.63
N VAL A 626 21.73 6.28 4.66
CA VAL A 626 21.62 7.73 4.37
C VAL A 626 20.93 8.46 5.52
N ALA A 627 19.85 7.89 6.08
CA ALA A 627 19.17 8.44 7.25
C ALA A 627 20.13 8.56 8.45
N ALA A 628 20.86 7.49 8.74
CA ALA A 628 21.85 7.46 9.82
C ALA A 628 23.00 8.47 9.61
N ALA A 629 23.52 8.57 8.38
CA ALA A 629 24.56 9.55 8.05
C ALA A 629 24.05 10.99 8.22
N SER A 630 22.80 11.21 7.81
CA SER A 630 22.16 12.53 7.95
C SER A 630 21.92 12.91 9.43
N ALA A 631 21.67 11.92 10.28
CA ALA A 631 21.55 12.15 11.72
C ALA A 631 22.88 12.61 12.36
N VAL A 632 24.01 12.16 11.82
CA VAL A 632 25.35 12.55 12.30
C VAL A 632 25.73 13.97 11.87
N THR A 633 25.38 14.36 10.66
CA THR A 633 25.84 15.64 10.07
C THR A 633 24.83 16.78 10.18
N GLY A 634 23.54 16.49 10.34
CA GLY A 634 22.45 17.47 10.30
C GLY A 634 22.06 17.89 8.88
N THR A 635 22.58 17.22 7.85
CA THR A 635 22.20 17.44 6.44
C THR A 635 22.06 16.10 5.73
N LEU A 636 21.37 16.06 4.58
CA LEU A 636 21.34 14.84 3.77
C LEU A 636 22.77 14.46 3.35
N THR A 637 23.23 13.27 3.78
CA THR A 637 24.64 12.91 3.68
C THR A 637 24.84 11.51 3.11
N ASP A 638 25.79 11.42 2.19
CA ASP A 638 26.30 10.14 1.69
C ASP A 638 27.09 9.44 2.83
N PRO A 639 26.70 8.22 3.25
CA PRO A 639 27.39 7.52 4.33
C PRO A 639 28.87 7.27 4.04
N ARG A 640 29.28 7.24 2.76
CA ARG A 640 30.70 7.11 2.37
C ARG A 640 31.53 8.32 2.73
N ALA A 641 30.93 9.50 2.80
CA ALA A 641 31.63 10.74 3.19
C ALA A 641 32.10 10.69 4.66
N LEU A 642 31.47 9.87 5.50
CA LEU A 642 31.82 9.71 6.91
C LEU A 642 33.04 8.79 7.17
N LYS A 643 33.50 8.03 6.18
CA LYS A 643 34.65 7.12 6.32
C LYS A 643 35.96 7.84 6.69
N GLY A 644 36.14 9.09 6.30
CA GLY A 644 37.30 9.90 6.61
C GLY A 644 37.44 10.35 8.08
N LEU A 645 36.39 10.16 8.90
CA LEU A 645 36.34 10.57 10.30
C LEU A 645 36.62 9.41 11.27
N LEU A 646 36.78 8.17 10.77
CA LEU A 646 37.13 7.00 11.56
C LEU A 646 38.57 6.59 11.28
N GLY A 647 39.37 6.37 12.36
CA GLY A 647 40.67 5.71 12.27
C GLY A 647 40.54 4.33 11.58
N ALA A 648 41.50 3.96 10.79
CA ALA A 648 41.59 2.88 9.80
C ALA A 648 41.25 1.45 10.32
N SER A 649 40.01 1.16 10.72
CA SER A 649 39.64 -0.20 11.16
C SER A 649 38.16 -0.57 10.92
N ALA A 650 37.49 0.00 9.97
CA ALA A 650 36.15 -0.46 9.59
C ALA A 650 36.04 -0.67 8.06
N GLU A 651 36.45 -1.84 7.60
CA GLU A 651 36.00 -2.37 6.32
C GLU A 651 34.52 -2.72 6.47
N LEU A 652 33.66 -1.93 5.82
CA LEU A 652 32.24 -2.24 5.64
C LEU A 652 32.13 -3.41 4.66
N GLY A 653 32.06 -4.59 5.17
CA GLY A 653 31.74 -5.79 4.42
C GLY A 653 30.93 -6.73 5.31
N PRO A 654 29.89 -7.42 4.77
CA PRO A 654 29.12 -8.35 5.56
C PRO A 654 29.99 -9.54 5.93
N LYS A 655 30.37 -9.65 7.19
CA LYS A 655 30.80 -10.95 7.74
C LYS A 655 29.53 -11.73 8.02
N VAL A 656 29.02 -12.40 6.97
CA VAL A 656 28.10 -13.51 7.14
C VAL A 656 28.83 -14.63 7.84
N ARG A 657 28.45 -14.96 9.05
CA ARG A 657 28.55 -16.30 9.61
C ARG A 657 27.18 -16.80 9.97
#